data_b6038864a83d7468ff3ac3e1a8f2d972
#
_entry.id   b6038864a83d7468ff3ac3e1a8f2d972
#
_cell.length_a   1.000
_cell.length_b   1.000
_cell.length_c   1.000
_cell.angle_alpha   90.00
_cell.angle_beta   90.00
_cell.angle_gamma   90.00
#
_symmetry.space_group_name_H-M   'P 1'
#
loop_
_entity.id
_entity.type
_entity.pdbx_description
1 polymer ?
#
loop_
_entity_poly.entity_id
_entity_poly.type
_entity_poly.pdbx_seq_one_letter_code
_entity_poly.pdbx_strand_id
1 'polypeptide(L)'
;MRRGLLVYFLLLLASGAAKARVESGLWYDRAHDGHGLDLHRGSGQLFGAFYTFDERNAVQWLWLQAADADAPASALTRYRRTPAGVAGTVAGQIRLTPVAACPDGQPRPGARALLRMDFTLDGRDASWCVEPLLPLPPDPHALLSGAWYDPADPGWGVMSHYFRGGDGASRVFRTVYFHDSAGAPRWAFAQDTVDGLRQAQTYYTPYVECIDCAIAPILTTPIGSGTTRLTQPLAQADAARNRIELALRFDSGAPFARNTALALISEPLRVAGAAATAQGPLAGSVIDGGIESFVAIPYVAPPLGALRWRAPQAPALRERLLEARAIGPGCPQPAGQGFFSGAAARHDEDCLQLNVWRPATPGPHPVMVWIHGGGLTQGSAVQLQNGVLLYDGAVYARRDVVFVSINYRLGPLGFLAQRDLRGEAPDHPQSGNYGLLDQVAALAWVRANIAAFGGDPQRVTVYGESAGGVSSCVLLATPAASGLFQRAIVQSGNCLWNAPSLDAGIEQGDRVTLAAGCVTAPDRRACLRALSVAALFAAGPPVISTGASTAPGEVYGLVVDGYVLPESPGPAIAGGRAAPLPLLIGVNDDEHATLAPAASLPATAAGYEAAVRSRFGLIGGEVVARYPAAAYPTPALAYQDLLDDARFTCAARRAGADHAARGNAVYQYVLTEILPDAGLVALESFHALDVLLLFGPRVQAQAPERALAARMQRAWVDFAYGREPGSSDAIAWPRYRADARQALELNSARVGLIDDYRREYCAFWNRYAIL
;
A
#
# COMPACT_ATOMS: atom_id res chain seq x y z
N MET A 1 -21.56 -24.95 -44.98
CA MET A 1 -20.59 -24.82 -43.90
C MET A 1 -19.19 -24.38 -44.43
N ARG A 2 -19.06 -23.27 -45.14
CA ARG A 2 -17.73 -22.74 -45.64
C ARG A 2 -17.69 -21.22 -45.75
N ARG A 3 -18.52 -20.49 -44.98
CA ARG A 3 -18.49 -19.00 -44.93
C ARG A 3 -18.36 -18.42 -43.52
N GLY A 4 -18.19 -19.25 -42.48
CA GLY A 4 -18.05 -18.80 -41.07
C GLY A 4 -16.62 -18.72 -40.55
N LEU A 5 -15.62 -19.25 -41.28
CA LEU A 5 -14.22 -19.32 -40.76
C LEU A 5 -13.33 -18.16 -41.23
N LEU A 6 -13.78 -17.35 -42.16
CA LEU A 6 -12.92 -16.25 -42.68
C LEU A 6 -13.12 -14.92 -41.91
N VAL A 7 -14.21 -14.77 -41.16
CA VAL A 7 -14.48 -13.57 -40.35
C VAL A 7 -13.79 -13.64 -38.97
N TYR A 8 -13.52 -14.85 -38.45
CA TYR A 8 -12.83 -15.00 -37.18
C TYR A 8 -11.29 -14.81 -37.27
N PHE A 9 -10.72 -14.97 -38.47
CA PHE A 9 -9.25 -14.76 -38.69
C PHE A 9 -8.89 -13.30 -38.99
N LEU A 10 -9.86 -12.46 -39.34
CA LEU A 10 -9.65 -11.02 -39.60
C LEU A 10 -9.87 -10.13 -38.36
N LEU A 11 -10.47 -10.67 -37.28
CA LEU A 11 -10.62 -9.97 -36.00
C LEU A 11 -9.46 -10.22 -35.01
N LEU A 12 -8.55 -11.12 -35.32
CA LEU A 12 -7.34 -11.39 -34.53
C LEU A 12 -6.09 -10.64 -35.05
N LEU A 13 -6.22 -9.85 -36.11
CA LEU A 13 -5.12 -9.02 -36.65
C LEU A 13 -5.24 -7.52 -36.32
N ALA A 14 -6.18 -7.15 -35.44
CA ALA A 14 -6.32 -5.79 -34.90
C ALA A 14 -5.90 -5.66 -33.43
N SER A 15 -5.15 -6.61 -32.89
CA SER A 15 -4.30 -6.34 -31.71
C SER A 15 -3.15 -5.46 -32.24
N GLY A 16 -3.25 -4.15 -32.03
CA GLY A 16 -2.19 -3.24 -32.37
C GLY A 16 -0.86 -3.77 -31.83
N ALA A 17 0.04 -4.14 -32.71
CA ALA A 17 1.41 -4.47 -32.34
C ALA A 17 1.89 -3.28 -31.52
N ALA A 18 2.17 -3.48 -30.23
CA ALA A 18 2.82 -2.47 -29.42
C ALA A 18 4.08 -2.06 -30.20
N LYS A 19 4.17 -0.79 -30.59
CA LYS A 19 5.36 -0.28 -31.28
C LYS A 19 6.56 -0.64 -30.42
N ALA A 20 7.53 -1.34 -30.99
CA ALA A 20 8.77 -1.63 -30.31
C ALA A 20 9.39 -0.30 -29.87
N ARG A 21 9.65 -0.17 -28.57
CA ARG A 21 10.15 1.07 -27.95
C ARG A 21 11.63 0.97 -27.68
N VAL A 22 12.32 2.10 -27.74
CA VAL A 22 13.70 2.19 -27.24
C VAL A 22 13.65 2.18 -25.70
N GLU A 23 14.28 1.19 -25.10
CA GLU A 23 14.29 1.02 -23.64
C GLU A 23 15.55 1.66 -23.02
N SER A 24 15.44 2.02 -21.73
CA SER A 24 16.59 2.45 -20.94
C SER A 24 17.56 1.28 -20.76
N GLY A 25 18.87 1.55 -20.85
CA GLY A 25 19.90 0.53 -20.67
C GLY A 25 21.23 0.89 -21.35
N LEU A 26 22.20 0.03 -21.14
CA LEU A 26 23.47 0.04 -21.84
C LEU A 26 23.35 -0.76 -23.12
N TRP A 27 23.73 -0.18 -24.23
CA TRP A 27 23.65 -0.75 -25.56
C TRP A 27 25.03 -0.74 -26.22
N TYR A 28 25.40 -1.79 -26.90
CA TYR A 28 26.67 -1.90 -27.57
C TYR A 28 26.55 -2.59 -28.94
N ASP A 29 27.54 -2.39 -29.81
CA ASP A 29 27.69 -3.13 -31.04
C ASP A 29 28.88 -4.11 -30.90
N ARG A 30 28.61 -5.39 -31.14
CA ARG A 30 29.67 -6.44 -31.11
C ARG A 30 30.80 -6.25 -32.11
N ALA A 31 30.56 -5.50 -33.17
CA ALA A 31 31.55 -5.21 -34.19
C ALA A 31 32.43 -4.01 -33.85
N HIS A 32 32.07 -3.21 -32.86
CA HIS A 32 32.74 -1.98 -32.49
C HIS A 32 32.94 -1.91 -30.98
N ASP A 33 33.86 -2.73 -30.46
CA ASP A 33 34.17 -2.79 -29.05
C ASP A 33 34.56 -1.41 -28.48
N GLY A 34 34.12 -1.10 -27.28
CA GLY A 34 34.38 0.16 -26.58
C GLY A 34 33.49 1.33 -26.97
N HIS A 35 32.57 1.10 -27.90
CA HIS A 35 31.55 2.07 -28.28
C HIS A 35 30.19 1.64 -27.86
N GLY A 36 29.29 2.59 -27.53
CA GLY A 36 27.92 2.24 -27.19
C GLY A 36 27.09 3.41 -26.70
N LEU A 37 25.89 3.07 -26.23
CA LEU A 37 24.93 4.04 -25.75
C LEU A 37 24.56 3.69 -24.31
N ASP A 38 24.40 4.71 -23.50
CA ASP A 38 23.80 4.65 -22.19
C ASP A 38 22.53 5.49 -22.22
N LEU A 39 21.37 4.84 -22.24
CA LEU A 39 20.08 5.47 -22.53
C LEU A 39 19.18 5.46 -21.30
N HIS A 40 18.47 6.57 -21.09
CA HIS A 40 17.48 6.73 -20.02
C HIS A 40 16.24 7.45 -20.53
N ARG A 41 15.08 7.00 -20.07
CA ARG A 41 13.79 7.68 -20.31
C ARG A 41 13.46 8.58 -19.14
N GLY A 42 12.88 9.74 -19.41
CA GLY A 42 12.40 10.67 -18.38
C GLY A 42 11.47 11.73 -18.97
N SER A 43 10.32 11.93 -18.35
CA SER A 43 9.33 12.96 -18.74
C SER A 43 8.93 12.91 -20.23
N GLY A 44 8.78 11.70 -20.81
CA GLY A 44 8.40 11.49 -22.19
C GLY A 44 9.57 11.66 -23.19
N GLN A 45 10.77 11.98 -22.72
CA GLN A 45 11.99 12.13 -23.52
C GLN A 45 12.89 10.91 -23.38
N LEU A 46 13.79 10.74 -24.34
CA LEU A 46 14.94 9.83 -24.25
C LEU A 46 16.20 10.67 -24.19
N PHE A 47 17.08 10.40 -23.24
CA PHE A 47 18.37 11.07 -23.14
C PHE A 47 19.45 10.07 -22.73
N GLY A 48 20.70 10.44 -22.95
CA GLY A 48 21.81 9.55 -22.62
C GLY A 48 23.14 10.03 -23.15
N ALA A 49 24.09 9.13 -23.10
CA ALA A 49 25.44 9.35 -23.64
C ALA A 49 25.77 8.32 -24.71
N PHE A 50 26.32 8.80 -25.81
CA PHE A 50 27.07 8.01 -26.76
C PHE A 50 28.56 8.07 -26.38
N TYR A 51 29.13 6.95 -25.98
CA TYR A 51 30.54 6.86 -25.61
C TYR A 51 31.34 6.26 -26.74
N THR A 52 32.49 6.86 -26.97
CA THR A 52 33.37 6.58 -28.09
C THR A 52 34.81 7.07 -27.76
N PHE A 53 35.67 7.16 -28.75
CA PHE A 53 37.03 7.65 -28.62
C PHE A 53 37.24 8.89 -29.49
N ASP A 54 38.16 9.76 -29.07
CA ASP A 54 38.60 10.90 -29.87
C ASP A 54 39.75 10.52 -30.82
N GLU A 55 40.22 11.46 -31.65
CA GLU A 55 41.31 11.26 -32.60
C GLU A 55 42.67 10.85 -31.97
N ARG A 56 42.75 10.91 -30.64
CA ARG A 56 43.92 10.51 -29.85
C ARG A 56 43.71 9.19 -29.11
N ASN A 57 42.69 8.45 -29.50
CA ASN A 57 42.27 7.21 -28.85
C ASN A 57 41.89 7.38 -27.38
N ALA A 58 41.61 8.61 -26.93
CA ALA A 58 41.11 8.84 -25.58
C ALA A 58 39.59 8.77 -25.53
N VAL A 59 39.07 8.18 -24.47
CA VAL A 59 37.61 8.05 -24.26
C VAL A 59 36.94 9.42 -24.23
N GLN A 60 35.84 9.53 -24.93
CA GLN A 60 34.94 10.69 -24.87
C GLN A 60 33.48 10.26 -24.81
N TRP A 61 32.62 11.18 -24.41
CA TRP A 61 31.19 10.99 -24.47
C TRP A 61 30.52 12.19 -25.16
N LEU A 62 29.40 11.90 -25.81
CA LEU A 62 28.53 12.89 -26.43
C LEU A 62 27.14 12.73 -25.88
N TRP A 63 26.50 13.84 -25.53
CA TRP A 63 25.12 13.85 -25.00
C TRP A 63 24.13 13.76 -26.14
N LEU A 64 23.08 12.99 -25.94
CA LEU A 64 21.89 12.96 -26.79
C LEU A 64 20.65 13.22 -25.97
N GLN A 65 19.67 13.91 -26.53
CA GLN A 65 18.37 14.14 -25.92
C GLN A 65 17.32 14.27 -27.02
N ALA A 66 16.44 13.27 -27.12
CA ALA A 66 15.35 13.23 -28.08
C ALA A 66 14.06 13.64 -27.40
N ALA A 67 13.32 14.56 -28.03
CA ALA A 67 12.04 15.05 -27.52
C ALA A 67 10.94 13.98 -27.54
N ASP A 68 11.05 13.00 -28.44
CA ASP A 68 10.15 11.85 -28.52
C ASP A 68 10.93 10.57 -28.19
N ALA A 69 10.58 9.95 -27.08
CA ALA A 69 11.21 8.71 -26.62
C ALA A 69 10.84 7.48 -27.46
N ASP A 70 9.79 7.55 -28.26
CA ASP A 70 9.30 6.43 -29.10
C ASP A 70 9.80 6.52 -30.55
N ALA A 71 10.31 7.70 -30.97
CA ALA A 71 10.95 7.92 -32.27
C ALA A 71 12.21 8.78 -32.11
N PRO A 72 13.23 8.31 -31.36
CA PRO A 72 14.34 9.15 -30.95
C PRO A 72 15.26 9.52 -32.10
N ALA A 73 15.30 10.82 -32.40
CA ALA A 73 16.34 11.45 -33.24
C ALA A 73 16.86 12.67 -32.46
N SER A 74 18.17 12.84 -32.43
CA SER A 74 18.82 13.85 -31.59
C SER A 74 20.12 14.34 -32.24
N ALA A 75 20.50 15.58 -31.89
CA ALA A 75 21.88 16.01 -32.06
C ALA A 75 22.81 15.26 -31.09
N LEU A 76 23.99 14.92 -31.54
CA LEU A 76 25.09 14.49 -30.68
C LEU A 76 25.89 15.72 -30.27
N THR A 77 25.80 16.07 -28.98
CA THR A 77 26.42 17.29 -28.45
C THR A 77 27.66 16.93 -27.62
N ARG A 78 28.81 17.47 -28.05
CA ARG A 78 30.08 17.39 -27.31
C ARG A 78 30.12 18.56 -26.32
N TYR A 79 30.09 18.29 -25.03
CA TYR A 79 30.29 19.29 -24.02
C TYR A 79 31.75 19.45 -23.65
N ARG A 80 32.15 20.68 -23.46
CA ARG A 80 33.52 21.02 -23.00
C ARG A 80 33.42 21.99 -21.81
N ARG A 81 34.19 21.73 -20.77
CA ARG A 81 34.30 22.64 -19.63
C ARG A 81 35.28 23.77 -19.94
N THR A 82 34.86 24.99 -19.69
CA THR A 82 35.67 26.20 -19.85
C THR A 82 35.67 27.00 -18.56
N PRO A 83 36.51 28.01 -18.35
CA PRO A 83 36.45 28.89 -17.20
C PRO A 83 35.11 29.61 -17.05
N ALA A 84 34.36 29.79 -18.13
CA ALA A 84 33.04 30.43 -18.14
C ALA A 84 31.89 29.44 -17.92
N GLY A 85 32.16 28.14 -17.72
CA GLY A 85 31.17 27.08 -17.54
C GLY A 85 31.27 25.99 -18.57
N VAL A 86 30.19 25.22 -18.75
CA VAL A 86 30.15 24.11 -19.73
C VAL A 86 29.51 24.60 -21.02
N ALA A 87 30.20 24.44 -22.13
CA ALA A 87 29.72 24.81 -23.46
C ALA A 87 29.51 23.56 -24.32
N GLY A 88 28.37 23.47 -25.01
CA GLY A 88 28.01 22.39 -25.91
C GLY A 88 28.27 22.75 -27.38
N THR A 89 28.84 21.85 -28.16
CA THR A 89 28.99 21.96 -29.60
C THR A 89 28.36 20.74 -30.26
N VAL A 90 27.50 20.94 -31.24
CA VAL A 90 26.91 19.85 -32.02
C VAL A 90 28.04 19.21 -32.85
N ALA A 91 28.31 17.95 -32.59
CA ALA A 91 29.33 17.16 -33.28
C ALA A 91 28.73 16.22 -34.34
N GLY A 92 27.41 16.02 -34.30
CA GLY A 92 26.71 15.15 -35.23
C GLY A 92 25.24 14.98 -34.91
N GLN A 93 24.63 13.97 -35.50
CA GLN A 93 23.22 13.57 -35.28
C GLN A 93 23.14 12.07 -35.11
N ILE A 94 22.11 11.61 -34.41
CA ILE A 94 21.81 10.20 -34.18
C ILE A 94 20.32 9.93 -34.33
N ARG A 95 19.98 8.77 -34.90
CA ARG A 95 18.63 8.23 -34.93
C ARG A 95 18.65 6.78 -34.48
N LEU A 96 17.78 6.44 -33.56
CA LEU A 96 17.60 5.08 -33.02
C LEU A 96 16.31 4.48 -33.56
N THR A 97 16.38 3.29 -34.13
CA THR A 97 15.23 2.59 -34.70
C THR A 97 15.18 1.16 -34.17
N PRO A 98 14.14 0.74 -33.45
CA PRO A 98 13.95 -0.65 -33.08
C PRO A 98 13.83 -1.52 -34.34
N VAL A 99 14.56 -2.65 -34.37
CA VAL A 99 14.55 -3.59 -35.47
C VAL A 99 14.39 -5.02 -35.01
N ALA A 100 13.80 -5.88 -35.86
CA ALA A 100 13.62 -7.30 -35.52
C ALA A 100 14.91 -8.12 -35.80
N ALA A 101 15.78 -7.63 -36.70
CA ALA A 101 17.08 -8.22 -37.03
C ALA A 101 18.04 -7.13 -37.44
N CYS A 102 19.32 -7.37 -37.22
CA CYS A 102 20.38 -6.46 -37.69
C CYS A 102 20.51 -6.48 -39.20
N PRO A 103 20.72 -5.30 -39.86
CA PRO A 103 20.90 -5.22 -41.30
C PRO A 103 22.17 -5.92 -41.80
N ASP A 104 23.15 -6.15 -40.94
CA ASP A 104 24.40 -6.86 -41.24
C ASP A 104 24.22 -8.36 -41.43
N GLY A 105 23.01 -8.89 -41.20
CA GLY A 105 22.69 -10.30 -41.32
C GLY A 105 23.35 -11.20 -40.26
N GLN A 106 24.07 -10.62 -39.29
CA GLN A 106 24.71 -11.39 -38.23
C GLN A 106 23.70 -11.81 -37.19
N PRO A 107 23.63 -13.09 -36.83
CA PRO A 107 22.74 -13.55 -35.78
C PRO A 107 23.16 -12.99 -34.42
N ARG A 108 22.18 -12.52 -33.64
CA ARG A 108 22.35 -12.01 -32.28
C ARG A 108 21.60 -12.95 -31.28
N PRO A 109 22.13 -14.18 -31.08
CA PRO A 109 21.44 -15.16 -30.24
C PRO A 109 21.31 -14.65 -28.80
N GLY A 110 20.09 -14.68 -28.27
CA GLY A 110 19.79 -14.23 -26.91
C GLY A 110 19.50 -12.75 -26.75
N ALA A 111 19.68 -11.93 -27.79
CA ALA A 111 19.27 -10.51 -27.73
C ALA A 111 17.76 -10.39 -27.68
N ARG A 112 17.23 -9.68 -26.65
CA ARG A 112 15.79 -9.45 -26.45
C ARG A 112 15.28 -8.23 -27.21
N ALA A 113 16.16 -7.32 -27.56
CA ALA A 113 15.86 -6.12 -28.32
C ALA A 113 17.06 -5.76 -29.19
N LEU A 114 16.81 -5.17 -30.33
CA LEU A 114 17.84 -4.68 -31.23
C LEU A 114 17.50 -3.26 -31.67
N LEU A 115 18.53 -2.39 -31.76
CA LEU A 115 18.35 -1.05 -32.26
C LEU A 115 19.31 -0.84 -33.44
N ARG A 116 18.79 -0.34 -34.56
CA ARG A 116 19.63 0.28 -35.59
C ARG A 116 19.92 1.71 -35.15
N MET A 117 21.21 2.03 -35.08
CA MET A 117 21.75 3.34 -34.76
C MET A 117 22.36 3.94 -35.99
N ASP A 118 21.64 4.85 -36.66
CA ASP A 118 22.16 5.64 -37.78
C ASP A 118 22.68 6.97 -37.23
N PHE A 119 23.93 7.30 -37.48
CA PHE A 119 24.50 8.53 -36.94
C PHE A 119 25.56 9.16 -37.89
N THR A 120 25.68 10.48 -37.75
CA THR A 120 26.78 11.26 -38.27
C THR A 120 27.60 11.79 -37.11
N LEU A 121 28.91 11.65 -37.14
CA LEU A 121 29.83 12.19 -36.15
C LEU A 121 31.04 12.80 -36.80
N ASP A 122 31.32 14.07 -36.54
CA ASP A 122 32.44 14.82 -37.09
C ASP A 122 32.54 14.69 -38.64
N GLY A 123 31.35 14.70 -39.33
CA GLY A 123 31.22 14.60 -40.78
C GLY A 123 31.31 13.19 -41.36
N ARG A 124 31.37 12.15 -40.55
CA ARG A 124 31.38 10.75 -40.99
C ARG A 124 30.04 10.09 -40.66
N ASP A 125 29.44 9.44 -41.64
CA ASP A 125 28.19 8.68 -41.47
C ASP A 125 28.51 7.22 -41.15
N ALA A 126 27.71 6.66 -40.20
CA ALA A 126 27.76 5.24 -39.87
C ALA A 126 26.38 4.70 -39.51
N SER A 127 26.21 3.39 -39.64
CA SER A 127 25.02 2.66 -39.23
C SER A 127 25.42 1.40 -38.49
N TRP A 128 25.10 1.34 -37.21
CA TRP A 128 25.43 0.20 -36.36
C TRP A 128 24.16 -0.51 -35.88
N CYS A 129 24.32 -1.75 -35.46
CA CYS A 129 23.26 -2.53 -34.85
C CYS A 129 23.63 -2.86 -33.42
N VAL A 130 23.00 -2.18 -32.49
CA VAL A 130 23.29 -2.30 -31.05
C VAL A 130 22.32 -3.20 -30.36
N GLU A 131 22.81 -3.93 -29.37
CA GLU A 131 22.05 -4.80 -28.49
C GLU A 131 22.29 -4.45 -27.00
N PRO A 132 21.41 -4.83 -26.06
CA PRO A 132 21.67 -4.59 -24.65
C PRO A 132 22.93 -5.30 -24.18
N LEU A 133 23.84 -4.54 -23.55
CA LEU A 133 25.09 -5.08 -22.99
C LEU A 133 24.82 -5.94 -21.76
N LEU A 134 23.83 -5.59 -20.94
CA LEU A 134 23.54 -6.27 -19.70
C LEU A 134 22.36 -7.22 -19.87
N PRO A 135 22.52 -8.50 -19.52
CA PRO A 135 21.42 -9.46 -19.64
C PRO A 135 20.28 -9.09 -18.69
N LEU A 136 19.05 -9.14 -19.21
CA LEU A 136 17.87 -9.08 -18.38
C LEU A 136 17.46 -10.50 -17.97
N PRO A 137 17.45 -10.88 -16.69
CA PRO A 137 16.22 -10.88 -15.96
C PRO A 137 16.17 -9.66 -15.04
N PRO A 138 14.95 -9.13 -14.73
CA PRO A 138 14.84 -7.96 -13.87
C PRO A 138 15.44 -8.27 -12.50
N ASP A 139 16.52 -7.60 -12.16
CA ASP A 139 17.00 -7.54 -10.78
C ASP A 139 16.11 -6.54 -10.03
N PRO A 140 15.61 -6.86 -8.82
CA PRO A 140 14.84 -5.90 -8.04
C PRO A 140 15.55 -4.57 -7.78
N HIS A 141 16.88 -4.56 -7.73
CA HIS A 141 17.65 -3.32 -7.62
C HIS A 141 17.68 -2.49 -8.92
N ALA A 142 17.20 -3.02 -10.05
CA ALA A 142 17.16 -2.27 -11.30
C ALA A 142 16.31 -1.00 -11.22
N LEU A 143 15.38 -0.92 -10.27
CA LEU A 143 14.66 0.32 -9.95
C LEU A 143 15.58 1.46 -9.47
N LEU A 144 16.80 1.17 -9.02
CA LEU A 144 17.83 2.14 -8.66
C LEU A 144 18.69 2.54 -9.87
N SER A 145 18.46 1.92 -11.04
CA SER A 145 19.11 2.32 -12.28
C SER A 145 18.63 3.70 -12.69
N GLY A 146 19.55 4.52 -13.16
CA GLY A 146 19.19 5.85 -13.59
C GLY A 146 20.39 6.76 -13.83
N ALA A 147 20.09 7.94 -14.35
CA ALA A 147 21.05 9.01 -14.55
C ALA A 147 21.00 10.00 -13.39
N TRP A 148 22.15 10.25 -12.79
CA TRP A 148 22.32 11.08 -11.60
C TRP A 148 23.26 12.24 -11.90
N TYR A 149 22.94 13.43 -11.44
CA TYR A 149 23.77 14.63 -11.68
C TYR A 149 23.89 15.47 -10.43
N ASP A 150 24.89 16.34 -10.40
CA ASP A 150 25.05 17.35 -9.37
C ASP A 150 24.35 18.66 -9.79
N PRO A 151 23.26 19.08 -9.12
CA PRO A 151 22.59 20.33 -9.45
C PRO A 151 23.48 21.58 -9.25
N ALA A 152 24.48 21.48 -8.37
CA ALA A 152 25.40 22.59 -8.08
C ALA A 152 26.60 22.64 -9.03
N ASP A 153 26.94 21.55 -9.70
CA ASP A 153 28.06 21.47 -10.66
C ASP A 153 27.62 20.68 -11.92
N PRO A 154 26.74 21.25 -12.76
CA PRO A 154 26.33 20.60 -14.00
C PRO A 154 27.53 20.44 -14.97
N GLY A 155 27.62 19.32 -15.61
CA GLY A 155 28.69 19.01 -16.56
C GLY A 155 29.48 17.77 -16.21
N TRP A 156 29.04 17.06 -15.18
CA TRP A 156 29.41 15.68 -14.89
C TRP A 156 28.19 14.93 -14.35
N GLY A 157 28.24 13.61 -14.36
CA GLY A 157 27.14 12.80 -13.88
C GLY A 157 27.53 11.33 -13.77
N VAL A 158 26.60 10.58 -13.23
CA VAL A 158 26.74 9.13 -13.04
C VAL A 158 25.52 8.44 -13.61
N MET A 159 25.73 7.42 -14.43
CA MET A 159 24.68 6.49 -14.83
C MET A 159 24.91 5.14 -14.16
N SER A 160 23.87 4.55 -13.62
CA SER A 160 23.94 3.30 -12.89
C SER A 160 22.93 2.32 -13.47
N HIS A 161 23.37 1.08 -13.69
CA HIS A 161 22.54 -0.02 -14.15
C HIS A 161 22.69 -1.21 -13.20
N TYR A 162 21.59 -1.60 -12.58
CA TYR A 162 21.55 -2.76 -11.69
C TYR A 162 21.01 -3.97 -12.46
N PHE A 163 21.68 -5.10 -12.32
CA PHE A 163 21.33 -6.32 -13.05
C PHE A 163 21.71 -7.57 -12.25
N ARG A 164 21.20 -8.71 -12.67
CA ARG A 164 21.55 -10.00 -12.08
C ARG A 164 22.67 -10.65 -12.90
N GLY A 165 23.77 -10.97 -12.25
CA GLY A 165 24.87 -11.71 -12.85
C GLY A 165 24.50 -13.15 -13.18
N GLY A 166 25.32 -13.81 -14.01
CA GLY A 166 25.14 -15.23 -14.36
C GLY A 166 25.25 -16.19 -13.17
N ASP A 167 25.87 -15.75 -12.08
CA ASP A 167 25.95 -16.43 -10.77
C ASP A 167 24.73 -16.18 -9.86
N GLY A 168 23.76 -15.40 -10.35
CA GLY A 168 22.55 -15.03 -9.59
C GLY A 168 22.76 -13.87 -8.62
N ALA A 169 23.96 -13.32 -8.47
CA ALA A 169 24.21 -12.16 -7.61
C ALA A 169 23.71 -10.86 -8.24
N SER A 170 23.15 -9.97 -7.41
CA SER A 170 22.81 -8.60 -7.82
C SER A 170 24.10 -7.79 -8.01
N ARG A 171 24.23 -7.16 -9.17
CA ARG A 171 25.40 -6.37 -9.57
C ARG A 171 24.99 -4.98 -10.01
N VAL A 172 25.93 -4.05 -9.97
CA VAL A 172 25.77 -2.72 -10.54
C VAL A 172 26.91 -2.44 -11.51
N PHE A 173 26.58 -1.91 -12.67
CA PHE A 173 27.49 -1.27 -13.57
C PHE A 173 27.29 0.24 -13.47
N ARG A 174 28.34 0.99 -13.25
CA ARG A 174 28.28 2.43 -13.06
C ARG A 174 29.27 3.11 -14.00
N THR A 175 28.76 4.11 -14.73
CA THR A 175 29.56 4.96 -15.59
C THR A 175 29.60 6.37 -15.00
N VAL A 176 30.78 6.96 -14.91
CA VAL A 176 30.99 8.34 -14.51
C VAL A 176 31.41 9.16 -15.72
N TYR A 177 30.67 10.19 -16.04
CA TYR A 177 30.96 11.14 -17.12
C TYR A 177 31.47 12.44 -16.50
N PHE A 178 32.68 12.86 -16.90
CA PHE A 178 33.36 14.02 -16.31
C PHE A 178 34.21 14.73 -17.34
N HIS A 179 34.85 15.83 -16.96
CA HIS A 179 35.80 16.55 -17.77
C HIS A 179 37.19 16.49 -17.14
N ASP A 180 38.21 16.29 -17.94
CA ASP A 180 39.59 16.36 -17.49
C ASP A 180 40.05 17.81 -17.22
N SER A 181 41.30 17.98 -16.80
CA SER A 181 41.88 19.30 -16.50
C SER A 181 41.96 20.23 -17.72
N ALA A 182 41.93 19.69 -18.92
CA ALA A 182 41.88 20.44 -20.19
C ALA A 182 40.43 20.74 -20.61
N GLY A 183 39.44 20.34 -19.84
CA GLY A 183 38.00 20.51 -20.11
C GLY A 183 37.46 19.53 -21.17
N ALA A 184 38.23 18.51 -21.57
CA ALA A 184 37.72 17.50 -22.47
C ALA A 184 36.83 16.47 -21.79
N PRO A 185 35.74 16.01 -22.45
CA PRO A 185 34.83 15.00 -21.89
C PRO A 185 35.54 13.64 -21.77
N ARG A 186 35.42 13.01 -20.62
CA ARG A 186 35.99 11.69 -20.28
C ARG A 186 34.92 10.84 -19.57
N TRP A 187 35.10 9.53 -19.58
CA TRP A 187 34.27 8.63 -18.79
C TRP A 187 35.09 7.52 -18.15
N ALA A 188 34.59 6.99 -17.08
CA ALA A 188 35.15 5.87 -16.35
C ALA A 188 34.00 4.95 -15.88
N PHE A 189 34.31 3.69 -15.66
CA PHE A 189 33.31 2.74 -15.17
C PHE A 189 33.79 1.92 -13.96
N ALA A 190 32.85 1.41 -13.21
CA ALA A 190 33.05 0.39 -12.18
C ALA A 190 31.94 -0.65 -12.27
N GLN A 191 32.27 -1.89 -11.94
CA GLN A 191 31.31 -2.96 -11.81
C GLN A 191 31.58 -3.71 -10.50
N ASP A 192 30.52 -3.97 -9.70
CA ASP A 192 30.64 -4.69 -8.45
C ASP A 192 29.28 -5.35 -8.08
N THR A 193 29.32 -6.19 -7.03
CA THR A 193 28.09 -6.67 -6.41
C THR A 193 27.40 -5.54 -5.67
N VAL A 194 26.07 -5.63 -5.51
CA VAL A 194 25.29 -4.61 -4.77
C VAL A 194 25.73 -4.50 -3.31
N ASP A 195 26.15 -5.61 -2.68
CA ASP A 195 26.70 -5.60 -1.33
C ASP A 195 28.06 -4.92 -1.24
N GLY A 196 28.85 -4.91 -2.31
CA GLY A 196 30.14 -4.21 -2.42
C GLY A 196 30.03 -2.69 -2.52
N LEU A 197 28.83 -2.12 -2.75
CA LEU A 197 28.62 -0.67 -2.88
C LEU A 197 29.04 0.15 -1.64
N ARG A 198 29.10 -0.49 -0.48
CA ARG A 198 29.57 0.14 0.77
C ARG A 198 31.08 0.22 0.90
N GLN A 199 31.80 -0.56 0.08
CA GLN A 199 33.25 -0.55 0.01
C GLN A 199 33.70 0.38 -1.15
N ALA A 200 34.94 0.86 -1.06
CA ALA A 200 35.49 1.66 -2.13
C ALA A 200 35.61 0.83 -3.40
N GLN A 201 34.94 1.26 -4.45
CA GLN A 201 34.99 0.63 -5.76
C GLN A 201 36.18 1.18 -6.57
N THR A 202 36.87 0.31 -7.31
CA THR A 202 37.91 0.74 -8.25
C THR A 202 37.25 1.13 -9.58
N TYR A 203 37.57 2.32 -10.07
CA TYR A 203 37.13 2.83 -11.35
C TYR A 203 38.20 2.66 -12.40
N TYR A 204 37.78 2.29 -13.59
CA TYR A 204 38.62 2.01 -14.75
C TYR A 204 38.28 2.94 -15.88
N THR A 205 39.27 3.40 -16.64
CA THR A 205 39.06 4.02 -17.94
C THR A 205 39.46 3.02 -19.03
N PRO A 206 38.61 2.78 -20.04
CA PRO A 206 39.01 1.98 -21.19
C PRO A 206 39.88 2.79 -22.14
N TYR A 207 40.75 2.11 -22.88
CA TYR A 207 41.46 2.68 -24.02
C TYR A 207 41.61 1.62 -25.13
N VAL A 208 41.76 2.06 -26.34
CA VAL A 208 42.02 1.21 -27.50
C VAL A 208 43.35 1.62 -28.11
N GLU A 209 44.10 0.63 -28.55
CA GLU A 209 45.40 0.89 -29.21
C GLU A 209 45.22 1.35 -30.66
N CYS A 210 44.06 1.10 -31.26
CA CYS A 210 43.75 1.44 -32.65
C CYS A 210 42.24 1.64 -32.86
N ILE A 211 41.87 2.83 -33.34
CA ILE A 211 40.46 3.20 -33.60
C ILE A 211 39.86 2.49 -34.84
N ASP A 212 40.71 2.19 -35.85
CA ASP A 212 40.27 1.62 -37.13
C ASP A 212 40.49 0.10 -37.22
N CYS A 213 40.91 -0.54 -36.12
CA CYS A 213 41.13 -1.99 -36.10
C CYS A 213 39.82 -2.73 -35.80
N ALA A 214 39.43 -3.67 -36.63
CA ALA A 214 38.20 -4.41 -36.58
C ALA A 214 38.00 -5.21 -35.28
N ILE A 215 39.02 -5.51 -34.51
CA ILE A 215 38.95 -6.15 -33.17
C ILE A 215 40.22 -5.76 -32.38
N ALA A 216 40.24 -4.62 -31.70
CA ALA A 216 41.22 -4.35 -30.66
C ALA A 216 40.63 -4.72 -29.28
N PRO A 217 41.28 -5.55 -28.46
CA PRO A 217 40.81 -5.80 -27.13
C PRO A 217 40.74 -4.50 -26.34
N ILE A 218 39.63 -4.26 -25.65
CA ILE A 218 39.50 -3.13 -24.73
C ILE A 218 40.46 -3.39 -23.57
N LEU A 219 41.46 -2.55 -23.44
CA LEU A 219 42.33 -2.51 -22.27
C LEU A 219 41.76 -1.55 -21.24
N THR A 220 41.83 -1.89 -19.96
CA THR A 220 41.33 -1.06 -18.88
C THR A 220 42.44 -0.71 -17.91
N THR A 221 42.46 0.56 -17.49
CA THR A 221 43.43 1.06 -16.52
C THR A 221 42.71 1.57 -15.30
N PRO A 222 43.06 1.13 -14.07
CA PRO A 222 42.51 1.70 -12.86
C PRO A 222 42.96 3.17 -12.72
N ILE A 223 41.99 4.04 -12.42
CA ILE A 223 42.25 5.49 -12.29
C ILE A 223 41.93 6.03 -10.92
N GLY A 224 41.22 5.28 -10.06
CA GLY A 224 40.85 5.74 -8.75
C GLY A 224 39.78 4.90 -8.08
N SER A 225 39.18 5.43 -7.05
CA SER A 225 38.17 4.75 -6.26
C SER A 225 36.99 5.66 -5.91
N GLY A 226 35.88 5.06 -5.53
CA GLY A 226 34.68 5.79 -5.08
C GLY A 226 33.76 4.97 -4.22
N THR A 227 32.99 5.63 -3.39
CA THR A 227 31.93 5.04 -2.55
C THR A 227 30.60 5.69 -2.88
N THR A 228 29.53 4.94 -2.75
CA THR A 228 28.17 5.45 -2.98
C THR A 228 27.26 5.07 -1.82
N ARG A 229 26.44 6.01 -1.37
CA ARG A 229 25.46 5.79 -0.32
C ARG A 229 24.12 6.42 -0.70
N LEU A 230 23.03 5.66 -0.56
CA LEU A 230 21.69 6.20 -0.65
C LEU A 230 21.38 6.94 0.65
N THR A 231 21.13 8.25 0.57
CA THR A 231 20.93 9.11 1.76
C THR A 231 19.50 9.62 1.90
N GLN A 232 18.72 9.55 0.82
CA GLN A 232 17.31 9.92 0.86
C GLN A 232 16.47 8.87 0.15
N PRO A 233 15.21 8.73 0.59
CA PRO A 233 14.30 7.77 0.00
C PRO A 233 14.02 8.09 -1.46
N LEU A 234 13.91 7.04 -2.28
CA LEU A 234 13.49 7.14 -3.67
C LEU A 234 11.98 7.38 -3.72
N ALA A 235 11.55 8.62 -3.93
CA ALA A 235 10.16 8.96 -4.15
C ALA A 235 9.87 9.01 -5.65
N GLN A 236 8.99 8.15 -6.15
CA GLN A 236 8.63 8.13 -7.57
C GLN A 236 7.91 9.41 -8.04
N ALA A 237 7.22 10.10 -7.14
CA ALA A 237 6.44 11.30 -7.48
C ALA A 237 7.29 12.56 -7.70
N ASP A 238 8.53 12.58 -7.25
CA ASP A 238 9.41 13.75 -7.39
C ASP A 238 10.86 13.28 -7.53
N ALA A 239 11.26 13.01 -8.76
CA ALA A 239 12.62 12.58 -9.09
C ALA A 239 13.68 13.58 -8.58
N ALA A 240 13.35 14.87 -8.52
CA ALA A 240 14.26 15.91 -8.03
C ALA A 240 14.61 15.77 -6.53
N ARG A 241 13.83 15.01 -5.76
CA ARG A 241 14.11 14.71 -4.36
C ARG A 241 14.97 13.47 -4.14
N ASN A 242 15.13 12.63 -5.15
CA ASN A 242 15.98 11.45 -5.02
C ASN A 242 17.44 11.87 -4.95
N ARG A 243 18.15 11.42 -3.95
CA ARG A 243 19.55 11.76 -3.69
C ARG A 243 20.40 10.55 -3.38
N ILE A 244 21.61 10.52 -3.94
CA ILE A 244 22.68 9.63 -3.51
C ILE A 244 23.89 10.48 -3.11
N GLU A 245 24.58 10.08 -2.06
CA GLU A 245 25.92 10.60 -1.77
C GLU A 245 26.94 9.81 -2.56
N LEU A 246 27.84 10.53 -3.19
CA LEU A 246 28.93 9.96 -3.98
C LEU A 246 30.23 10.62 -3.58
N ALA A 247 31.21 9.82 -3.16
CA ALA A 247 32.58 10.23 -2.99
C ALA A 247 33.44 9.53 -4.07
N LEU A 248 34.04 10.30 -4.95
CA LEU A 248 34.91 9.83 -6.04
C LEU A 248 36.27 10.50 -5.95
N ARG A 249 37.34 9.76 -6.21
CA ARG A 249 38.68 10.27 -6.37
C ARG A 249 39.40 9.51 -7.48
N PHE A 250 39.77 10.21 -8.53
CA PHE A 250 40.60 9.72 -9.61
C PHE A 250 41.96 10.40 -9.50
N ASP A 251 43.03 9.63 -9.34
CA ASP A 251 44.38 10.13 -9.11
C ASP A 251 45.27 9.95 -10.31
N SER A 252 44.84 9.12 -11.30
CA SER A 252 45.59 8.82 -12.50
C SER A 252 44.77 9.05 -13.76
N GLY A 253 45.40 9.30 -14.87
CA GLY A 253 44.81 9.51 -16.18
C GLY A 253 44.17 10.90 -16.33
N ALA A 254 43.07 11.17 -15.60
CA ALA A 254 42.36 12.44 -15.58
C ALA A 254 41.96 12.76 -14.14
N PRO A 255 42.77 13.49 -13.36
CA PRO A 255 42.51 13.80 -11.95
C PRO A 255 41.13 14.45 -11.75
N PHE A 256 40.31 13.84 -10.94
CA PHE A 256 38.96 14.27 -10.67
C PHE A 256 38.52 13.84 -9.25
N ALA A 257 37.98 14.73 -8.47
CA ALA A 257 37.49 14.40 -7.14
C ALA A 257 36.15 15.08 -6.89
N ARG A 258 35.19 14.33 -6.34
CA ARG A 258 33.87 14.81 -5.91
C ARG A 258 33.45 14.14 -4.62
N ASN A 259 32.81 14.92 -3.77
CA ASN A 259 32.10 14.45 -2.58
C ASN A 259 30.82 15.27 -2.49
N THR A 260 29.72 14.75 -3.01
CA THR A 260 28.49 15.51 -3.19
C THR A 260 27.25 14.61 -3.24
N ALA A 261 26.09 15.23 -3.08
CA ALA A 261 24.80 14.59 -3.22
C ALA A 261 24.26 14.78 -4.65
N LEU A 262 23.99 13.68 -5.35
CA LEU A 262 23.47 13.68 -6.70
C LEU A 262 21.96 13.57 -6.74
N ALA A 263 21.33 14.24 -7.70
CA ALA A 263 19.90 14.14 -8.00
C ALA A 263 19.64 13.19 -9.17
N LEU A 264 18.55 12.42 -9.10
CA LEU A 264 18.08 11.58 -10.20
C LEU A 264 17.32 12.43 -11.23
N ILE A 265 17.64 12.27 -12.52
CA ILE A 265 16.97 12.95 -13.64
C ILE A 265 16.15 12.00 -14.51
N SER A 266 16.42 10.70 -14.45
CA SER A 266 15.64 9.69 -15.18
C SER A 266 14.40 9.29 -14.39
N GLU A 267 13.38 8.79 -15.10
CA GLU A 267 12.27 8.09 -14.45
C GLU A 267 12.79 6.79 -13.82
N PRO A 268 12.39 6.45 -12.58
CA PRO A 268 12.70 5.16 -12.00
C PRO A 268 12.18 4.02 -12.89
N LEU A 269 12.99 3.02 -13.15
CA LEU A 269 12.56 1.86 -13.90
C LEU A 269 11.46 1.11 -13.14
N ARG A 270 10.33 0.82 -13.81
CA ARG A 270 9.36 -0.13 -13.28
C ARG A 270 9.89 -1.55 -13.49
N VAL A 271 10.22 -2.21 -12.41
CA VAL A 271 10.65 -3.61 -12.39
C VAL A 271 9.52 -4.46 -11.83
N ALA A 272 9.13 -5.51 -12.55
CA ALA A 272 8.12 -6.44 -12.06
C ALA A 272 8.57 -7.08 -10.74
N GLY A 273 7.68 -7.10 -9.75
CA GLY A 273 7.98 -7.61 -8.41
C GLY A 273 8.91 -6.71 -7.59
N ALA A 274 9.11 -5.44 -7.96
CA ALA A 274 9.91 -4.52 -7.16
C ALA A 274 9.25 -3.16 -7.01
N ALA A 275 9.49 -2.49 -5.89
CA ALA A 275 9.03 -1.14 -5.60
C ALA A 275 10.08 -0.36 -4.80
N ALA A 276 10.17 0.95 -5.05
CA ALA A 276 11.04 1.86 -4.30
C ALA A 276 10.20 2.70 -3.34
N THR A 277 10.35 2.46 -2.05
CA THR A 277 9.66 3.24 -1.01
C THR A 277 10.58 4.29 -0.38
N ALA A 278 9.98 5.22 0.34
CA ALA A 278 10.70 6.19 1.14
C ALA A 278 11.69 5.54 2.14
N GLN A 279 11.48 4.30 2.51
CA GLN A 279 12.34 3.56 3.44
C GLN A 279 13.34 2.63 2.75
N GLY A 280 13.34 2.58 1.43
CA GLY A 280 14.26 1.75 0.65
C GLY A 280 13.54 0.76 -0.29
N PRO A 281 14.32 0.02 -1.09
CA PRO A 281 13.80 -0.89 -2.10
C PRO A 281 13.14 -2.14 -1.50
N LEU A 282 12.12 -2.66 -2.22
CA LEU A 282 11.35 -3.86 -1.88
C LEU A 282 11.35 -4.84 -3.04
N ALA A 283 11.43 -6.14 -2.74
CA ALA A 283 11.10 -7.21 -3.68
C ALA A 283 9.84 -7.94 -3.20
N GLY A 284 8.81 -7.93 -4.03
CA GLY A 284 7.57 -8.67 -3.87
C GLY A 284 7.50 -9.88 -4.80
N SER A 285 6.31 -10.46 -4.90
CA SER A 285 5.99 -11.59 -5.78
C SER A 285 5.13 -11.13 -6.95
N VAL A 286 5.34 -11.71 -8.12
CA VAL A 286 4.42 -11.61 -9.25
C VAL A 286 3.53 -12.84 -9.21
N ILE A 287 2.23 -12.65 -9.15
CA ILE A 287 1.21 -13.69 -9.09
C ILE A 287 0.38 -13.71 -10.38
N ASP A 288 -0.57 -14.64 -10.46
CA ASP A 288 -1.39 -14.83 -11.65
C ASP A 288 -1.99 -13.56 -12.23
N GLY A 289 -1.90 -13.42 -13.54
CA GLY A 289 -2.39 -12.22 -14.25
C GLY A 289 -1.45 -11.03 -14.18
N GLY A 290 -0.19 -11.21 -13.74
CA GLY A 290 0.80 -10.15 -13.65
C GLY A 290 0.59 -9.20 -12.49
N ILE A 291 -0.30 -9.54 -11.56
CA ILE A 291 -0.51 -8.81 -10.31
C ILE A 291 0.73 -8.99 -9.43
N GLU A 292 1.09 -7.96 -8.72
CA GLU A 292 2.24 -7.99 -7.84
C GLU A 292 1.81 -7.80 -6.38
N SER A 293 2.33 -8.65 -5.50
CA SER A 293 2.07 -8.59 -4.07
C SER A 293 3.35 -8.32 -3.29
N PHE A 294 3.26 -7.41 -2.34
CA PHE A 294 4.32 -7.04 -1.42
C PHE A 294 3.76 -7.18 -0.02
N VAL A 295 4.26 -8.12 0.75
CA VAL A 295 3.72 -8.43 2.08
C VAL A 295 4.73 -8.15 3.18
N ALA A 296 4.25 -7.91 4.39
CA ALA A 296 5.08 -7.64 5.57
C ALA A 296 6.01 -6.42 5.41
N ILE A 297 5.47 -5.31 4.87
CA ILE A 297 6.22 -4.06 4.76
C ILE A 297 6.09 -3.29 6.09
N PRO A 298 7.18 -3.05 6.84
CA PRO A 298 7.13 -2.21 8.04
C PRO A 298 6.79 -0.76 7.65
N TYR A 299 5.73 -0.21 8.24
CA TYR A 299 5.34 1.17 8.02
C TYR A 299 5.79 2.11 9.16
N VAL A 300 6.18 1.55 10.29
CA VAL A 300 6.77 2.23 11.45
C VAL A 300 7.87 1.38 12.08
N ALA A 301 8.63 1.96 13.00
CA ALA A 301 9.60 1.21 13.81
C ALA A 301 8.88 0.20 14.72
N PRO A 302 9.47 -0.98 14.99
CA PRO A 302 8.89 -1.98 15.88
C PRO A 302 8.57 -1.40 17.27
N PRO A 303 7.33 -1.57 17.79
CA PRO A 303 6.92 -0.99 19.07
C PRO A 303 7.40 -1.79 20.28
N LEU A 304 8.71 -2.07 20.34
CA LEU A 304 9.33 -2.95 21.34
C LEU A 304 9.99 -2.17 22.48
N GLY A 305 10.06 -2.76 23.65
CA GLY A 305 10.80 -2.24 24.79
C GLY A 305 10.40 -0.81 25.16
N ALA A 306 11.27 0.15 24.98
CA ALA A 306 11.00 1.57 25.26
C ALA A 306 9.94 2.20 24.35
N LEU A 307 9.67 1.60 23.16
CA LEU A 307 8.65 2.04 22.23
C LEU A 307 7.27 1.42 22.48
N ARG A 308 7.14 0.43 23.36
CA ARG A 308 5.86 -0.08 23.82
C ARG A 308 5.06 1.07 24.45
N TRP A 309 3.81 1.25 24.01
CA TRP A 309 2.93 2.37 24.41
C TRP A 309 3.52 3.76 24.11
N ARG A 310 4.18 3.89 22.97
CA ARG A 310 4.47 5.20 22.37
C ARG A 310 3.75 5.37 21.05
N ALA A 311 3.59 6.62 20.65
CA ALA A 311 3.17 6.95 19.29
C ALA A 311 4.14 6.29 18.27
N PRO A 312 3.64 5.81 17.12
CA PRO A 312 4.46 5.19 16.11
C PRO A 312 5.61 6.11 15.67
N GLN A 313 6.79 5.53 15.56
CA GLN A 313 7.99 6.23 15.08
C GLN A 313 8.30 5.82 13.63
N ALA A 314 8.91 6.73 12.87
CA ALA A 314 9.30 6.43 11.50
C ALA A 314 10.23 5.19 11.44
N PRO A 315 10.04 4.29 10.48
CA PRO A 315 10.91 3.15 10.33
C PRO A 315 12.28 3.58 9.83
N ALA A 316 13.30 2.80 10.17
CA ALA A 316 14.65 3.05 9.71
C ALA A 316 14.76 2.98 8.17
N LEU A 317 15.62 3.80 7.60
CA LEU A 317 16.01 3.69 6.20
C LEU A 317 16.73 2.35 5.97
N ARG A 318 16.33 1.65 4.94
CA ARG A 318 16.95 0.40 4.52
C ARG A 318 17.83 0.65 3.30
N GLU A 319 19.08 0.33 3.44
CA GLU A 319 20.03 0.37 2.32
C GLU A 319 19.97 -0.93 1.49
N ARG A 320 19.44 -2.01 2.09
CA ARG A 320 19.28 -3.32 1.46
C ARG A 320 17.84 -3.51 0.99
N LEU A 321 17.71 -4.32 -0.05
CA LEU A 321 16.42 -4.79 -0.54
C LEU A 321 15.70 -5.57 0.58
N LEU A 322 14.43 -5.20 0.84
CA LEU A 322 13.56 -5.98 1.71
C LEU A 322 12.84 -7.03 0.87
N GLU A 323 12.98 -8.30 1.22
CA GLU A 323 12.21 -9.40 0.64
C GLU A 323 10.78 -9.39 1.22
N ALA A 324 9.88 -8.68 0.54
CA ALA A 324 8.47 -8.52 0.92
C ALA A 324 7.61 -9.62 0.30
N ARG A 325 8.00 -10.91 0.48
CA ARG A 325 7.38 -12.09 -0.16
C ARG A 325 6.74 -13.06 0.82
N ALA A 326 7.14 -13.02 2.07
CA ALA A 326 6.63 -13.89 3.12
C ALA A 326 5.67 -13.12 4.03
N ILE A 327 4.54 -13.74 4.36
CA ILE A 327 3.56 -13.19 5.29
C ILE A 327 4.21 -12.91 6.65
N GLY A 328 4.00 -11.72 7.17
CA GLY A 328 4.47 -11.28 8.48
C GLY A 328 3.61 -11.79 9.64
N PRO A 329 3.97 -11.45 10.89
CA PRO A 329 3.17 -11.79 12.06
C PRO A 329 1.89 -10.96 12.17
N GLY A 330 0.87 -11.51 12.81
CA GLY A 330 -0.20 -10.73 13.42
C GLY A 330 0.25 -10.10 14.73
N CYS A 331 -0.46 -9.05 15.18
CA CYS A 331 -0.19 -8.47 16.49
C CYS A 331 -0.61 -9.43 17.61
N PRO A 332 0.06 -9.39 18.78
CA PRO A 332 -0.27 -10.25 19.90
C PRO A 332 -1.73 -10.12 20.31
N GLN A 333 -2.36 -11.27 20.49
CA GLN A 333 -3.78 -11.42 20.82
C GLN A 333 -4.01 -12.76 21.51
N PRO A 334 -5.09 -12.98 22.24
CA PRO A 334 -5.43 -14.29 22.78
C PRO A 334 -5.60 -15.32 21.69
N ALA A 335 -5.45 -16.61 22.02
CA ALA A 335 -5.86 -17.68 21.14
C ALA A 335 -7.31 -17.48 20.71
N GLY A 336 -7.55 -17.42 19.39
CA GLY A 336 -8.81 -16.99 18.83
C GLY A 336 -10.00 -17.84 19.30
N GLN A 337 -11.06 -17.16 19.64
CA GLN A 337 -12.37 -17.74 19.89
C GLN A 337 -13.38 -17.02 18.99
N GLY A 338 -14.13 -17.79 18.21
CA GLY A 338 -15.16 -17.26 17.32
C GLY A 338 -14.98 -17.68 15.86
N PHE A 339 -15.99 -17.38 15.07
CA PHE A 339 -16.07 -17.82 13.67
C PHE A 339 -14.92 -17.28 12.79
N PHE A 340 -14.40 -16.09 13.10
CA PHE A 340 -13.30 -15.43 12.41
C PHE A 340 -11.97 -15.52 13.15
N SER A 341 -11.82 -16.44 14.09
CA SER A 341 -10.59 -16.64 14.86
C SER A 341 -9.45 -17.25 14.08
N GLY A 342 -9.44 -17.15 12.75
CA GLY A 342 -8.34 -17.52 11.88
C GLY A 342 -7.09 -16.74 12.28
N ALA A 343 -6.25 -17.37 13.09
CA ALA A 343 -5.01 -16.79 13.54
C ALA A 343 -4.09 -16.48 12.37
N ALA A 344 -3.33 -15.40 12.43
CA ALA A 344 -2.09 -15.30 11.70
C ALA A 344 -1.22 -16.53 12.02
N ALA A 345 -0.36 -16.94 11.08
CA ALA A 345 0.51 -18.10 11.28
C ALA A 345 1.39 -17.97 12.53
N ARG A 346 1.70 -16.75 12.94
CA ARG A 346 2.44 -16.39 14.16
C ARG A 346 2.03 -15.01 14.65
N HIS A 347 2.29 -14.72 15.93
CA HIS A 347 2.06 -13.41 16.53
C HIS A 347 3.38 -12.86 17.11
N ASP A 348 3.60 -11.56 16.96
CA ASP A 348 4.79 -10.87 17.45
C ASP A 348 4.43 -9.42 17.77
N GLU A 349 5.11 -8.78 18.73
CA GLU A 349 4.95 -7.34 18.95
C GLU A 349 5.53 -6.52 17.77
N ASP A 350 6.50 -7.05 17.02
CA ASP A 350 6.95 -6.49 15.74
C ASP A 350 5.98 -6.83 14.62
N CYS A 351 4.75 -6.35 14.74
CA CYS A 351 3.62 -6.65 13.87
C CYS A 351 3.15 -5.47 13.01
N LEU A 352 3.72 -4.27 13.20
CA LEU A 352 3.24 -3.05 12.53
C LEU A 352 3.70 -3.01 11.07
N GLN A 353 3.07 -3.87 10.30
CA GLN A 353 3.35 -4.13 8.90
C GLN A 353 2.07 -3.98 8.08
N LEU A 354 2.24 -3.65 6.80
CA LEU A 354 1.16 -3.61 5.82
C LEU A 354 1.52 -4.46 4.60
N ASN A 355 0.49 -4.79 3.82
CA ASN A 355 0.63 -5.52 2.59
C ASN A 355 0.06 -4.69 1.44
N VAL A 356 0.64 -4.80 0.26
CA VAL A 356 0.21 -4.08 -0.94
C VAL A 356 0.05 -5.05 -2.10
N TRP A 357 -1.08 -4.98 -2.79
CA TRP A 357 -1.28 -5.62 -4.09
C TRP A 357 -1.45 -4.53 -5.14
N ARG A 358 -0.67 -4.61 -6.21
CA ARG A 358 -0.78 -3.67 -7.31
C ARG A 358 -1.19 -4.33 -8.62
N PRO A 359 -1.99 -3.65 -9.46
CA PRO A 359 -2.36 -4.11 -10.79
C PRO A 359 -1.16 -4.33 -11.71
N ALA A 360 -1.33 -5.21 -12.70
CA ALA A 360 -0.36 -5.36 -13.80
C ALA A 360 -0.31 -4.13 -14.72
N THR A 361 -1.43 -3.42 -14.82
CA THR A 361 -1.57 -2.21 -15.64
C THR A 361 -0.84 -1.01 -15.03
N PRO A 362 -0.34 -0.08 -15.86
CA PRO A 362 0.22 1.18 -15.36
C PRO A 362 -0.83 2.03 -14.64
N GLY A 363 -0.45 2.65 -13.49
CA GLY A 363 -1.28 3.62 -12.77
C GLY A 363 -1.33 5.02 -13.42
N PRO A 364 -1.89 6.01 -12.70
CA PRO A 364 -2.27 5.96 -11.28
C PRO A 364 -3.65 5.33 -11.03
N HIS A 365 -3.70 4.35 -10.12
CA HIS A 365 -4.92 3.65 -9.73
C HIS A 365 -5.48 4.19 -8.41
N PRO A 366 -6.79 4.10 -8.14
CA PRO A 366 -7.32 4.35 -6.80
C PRO A 366 -6.76 3.34 -5.81
N VAL A 367 -6.71 3.74 -4.54
CA VAL A 367 -6.16 2.94 -3.44
C VAL A 367 -7.28 2.59 -2.48
N MET A 368 -7.36 1.34 -2.07
CA MET A 368 -8.26 0.89 -1.01
C MET A 368 -7.44 0.36 0.16
N VAL A 369 -7.63 0.94 1.35
CA VAL A 369 -6.90 0.57 2.57
C VAL A 369 -7.85 -0.16 3.51
N TRP A 370 -7.60 -1.45 3.71
CA TRP A 370 -8.38 -2.35 4.56
C TRP A 370 -7.90 -2.31 6.01
N ILE A 371 -8.84 -2.08 6.93
CA ILE A 371 -8.67 -2.17 8.37
C ILE A 371 -9.50 -3.36 8.86
N HIS A 372 -8.84 -4.39 9.40
CA HIS A 372 -9.50 -5.59 9.86
C HIS A 372 -10.34 -5.35 11.13
N GLY A 373 -11.36 -6.17 11.32
CA GLY A 373 -12.20 -6.22 12.51
C GLY A 373 -11.57 -6.98 13.68
N GLY A 374 -12.43 -7.45 14.58
CA GLY A 374 -12.05 -8.24 15.76
C GLY A 374 -12.05 -7.48 17.07
N GLY A 375 -12.94 -6.49 17.22
CA GLY A 375 -13.21 -5.80 18.51
C GLY A 375 -12.02 -5.01 19.04
N LEU A 376 -11.05 -4.60 18.20
CA LEU A 376 -9.78 -3.96 18.57
C LEU A 376 -8.87 -4.85 19.45
N THR A 377 -9.22 -6.12 19.63
CA THR A 377 -8.54 -7.05 20.55
C THR A 377 -7.97 -8.26 19.84
N GLN A 378 -8.44 -8.56 18.63
CA GLN A 378 -8.00 -9.66 17.78
C GLN A 378 -8.07 -9.28 16.29
N GLY A 379 -7.65 -10.19 15.40
CA GLY A 379 -7.63 -9.99 13.97
C GLY A 379 -6.24 -9.70 13.43
N SER A 380 -6.11 -9.69 12.12
CA SER A 380 -4.83 -9.42 11.44
C SER A 380 -5.05 -9.13 9.96
N ALA A 381 -4.23 -8.27 9.38
CA ALA A 381 -4.14 -8.07 7.93
C ALA A 381 -3.70 -9.33 7.16
N VAL A 382 -3.14 -10.31 7.87
CA VAL A 382 -2.65 -11.59 7.34
C VAL A 382 -3.42 -12.79 7.89
N GLN A 383 -4.69 -12.58 8.21
CA GLN A 383 -5.58 -13.61 8.72
C GLN A 383 -5.72 -14.75 7.70
N LEU A 384 -5.53 -15.99 8.18
CA LEU A 384 -5.71 -17.20 7.38
C LEU A 384 -7.06 -17.84 7.68
N GLN A 385 -7.80 -18.18 6.65
CA GLN A 385 -8.98 -19.02 6.74
C GLN A 385 -8.70 -20.34 6.00
N ASN A 386 -8.65 -21.44 6.75
CA ASN A 386 -8.29 -22.75 6.20
C ASN A 386 -6.96 -22.76 5.41
N GLY A 387 -5.96 -22.05 5.91
CA GLY A 387 -4.63 -21.94 5.30
C GLY A 387 -4.53 -21.00 4.10
N VAL A 388 -5.61 -20.30 3.73
CA VAL A 388 -5.64 -19.30 2.66
C VAL A 388 -5.77 -17.91 3.27
N LEU A 389 -5.07 -16.93 2.70
CA LEU A 389 -5.17 -15.54 3.13
C LEU A 389 -6.60 -15.02 2.89
N LEU A 390 -7.28 -14.61 3.98
CA LEU A 390 -8.66 -14.13 3.88
C LEU A 390 -8.73 -12.82 3.09
N TYR A 391 -7.88 -11.87 3.41
CA TYR A 391 -7.89 -10.53 2.78
C TYR A 391 -6.91 -10.48 1.60
N ASP A 392 -7.10 -11.37 0.61
CA ASP A 392 -6.27 -11.38 -0.61
C ASP A 392 -6.64 -10.19 -1.51
N GLY A 393 -5.75 -9.20 -1.57
CA GLY A 393 -5.91 -7.99 -2.37
C GLY A 393 -5.90 -8.21 -3.87
N ALA A 394 -5.52 -9.39 -4.36
CA ALA A 394 -5.58 -9.72 -5.78
C ALA A 394 -7.00 -9.54 -6.37
N VAL A 395 -8.03 -9.70 -5.55
CA VAL A 395 -9.43 -9.45 -5.93
C VAL A 395 -9.62 -8.04 -6.46
N TYR A 396 -9.04 -7.05 -5.82
CA TYR A 396 -9.14 -5.64 -6.20
C TYR A 396 -8.07 -5.26 -7.24
N ALA A 397 -6.87 -5.83 -7.14
CA ALA A 397 -5.81 -5.57 -8.11
C ALA A 397 -6.19 -6.03 -9.54
N ARG A 398 -6.99 -7.11 -9.69
CA ARG A 398 -7.59 -7.51 -10.98
C ARG A 398 -8.61 -6.51 -11.53
N ARG A 399 -8.99 -5.50 -10.76
CA ARG A 399 -9.95 -4.43 -11.11
C ARG A 399 -9.29 -3.06 -11.13
N ASP A 400 -7.99 -3.02 -11.36
CA ASP A 400 -7.18 -1.80 -11.45
C ASP A 400 -7.25 -0.92 -10.18
N VAL A 401 -7.25 -1.55 -9.00
CA VAL A 401 -7.17 -0.89 -7.70
C VAL A 401 -5.91 -1.36 -6.97
N VAL A 402 -5.13 -0.45 -6.41
CA VAL A 402 -4.09 -0.80 -5.46
C VAL A 402 -4.74 -1.08 -4.12
N PHE A 403 -4.60 -2.30 -3.64
CA PHE A 403 -5.14 -2.71 -2.35
C PHE A 403 -4.05 -2.75 -1.29
N VAL A 404 -4.39 -2.25 -0.10
CA VAL A 404 -3.51 -2.25 1.07
C VAL A 404 -4.27 -2.86 2.25
N SER A 405 -3.66 -3.79 2.98
CA SER A 405 -4.16 -4.24 4.29
C SER A 405 -3.16 -3.92 5.39
N ILE A 406 -3.62 -3.47 6.55
CA ILE A 406 -2.76 -2.99 7.63
C ILE A 406 -2.98 -3.77 8.91
N ASN A 407 -1.89 -4.10 9.62
CA ASN A 407 -1.93 -4.44 11.04
C ASN A 407 -1.90 -3.17 11.89
N TYR A 408 -2.44 -3.26 13.10
CA TYR A 408 -2.35 -2.23 14.14
C TYR A 408 -2.33 -2.90 15.51
N ARG A 409 -1.76 -2.26 16.53
CA ARG A 409 -1.69 -2.83 17.88
C ARG A 409 -3.08 -3.06 18.47
N LEU A 410 -3.22 -4.19 19.16
CA LEU A 410 -4.48 -4.72 19.66
C LEU A 410 -4.48 -4.79 21.19
N GLY A 411 -5.69 -4.84 21.75
CA GLY A 411 -5.90 -5.07 23.18
C GLY A 411 -5.06 -4.14 24.06
N PRO A 412 -4.44 -4.68 25.12
CA PRO A 412 -3.64 -3.86 26.04
C PRO A 412 -2.41 -3.21 25.39
N LEU A 413 -1.86 -3.78 24.33
CA LEU A 413 -0.72 -3.19 23.62
C LEU A 413 -1.12 -1.98 22.79
N GLY A 414 -2.36 -1.96 22.26
CA GLY A 414 -2.88 -0.89 21.43
C GLY A 414 -3.71 0.16 22.16
N PHE A 415 -4.38 -0.20 23.27
CA PHE A 415 -5.43 0.61 23.85
C PHE A 415 -5.37 0.78 25.37
N LEU A 416 -4.29 0.38 26.02
CA LEU A 416 -4.08 0.63 27.44
C LEU A 416 -3.87 2.14 27.68
N ALA A 417 -4.83 2.79 28.36
CA ALA A 417 -4.63 4.11 28.92
C ALA A 417 -4.09 3.99 30.35
N GLN A 418 -3.00 4.66 30.67
CA GLN A 418 -2.37 4.54 31.98
C GLN A 418 -1.67 5.87 32.37
N ARG A 419 -1.80 6.25 33.63
CA ARG A 419 -1.34 7.55 34.15
C ARG A 419 0.15 7.79 33.96
N ASP A 420 0.96 6.78 34.25
CA ASP A 420 2.42 6.89 34.22
C ASP A 420 2.99 6.90 32.77
N LEU A 421 2.14 6.64 31.74
CA LEU A 421 2.49 6.71 30.32
C LEU A 421 2.23 8.10 29.70
N ARG A 422 1.59 9.03 30.44
CA ARG A 422 1.32 10.38 29.96
C ARG A 422 2.57 11.26 29.98
N GLY A 423 2.65 12.21 29.06
CA GLY A 423 3.71 13.22 29.04
C GLY A 423 5.08 12.73 28.58
N GLU A 424 5.19 11.50 28.08
CA GLU A 424 6.47 10.95 27.61
C GLU A 424 6.92 11.54 26.28
N ALA A 425 6.00 11.99 25.45
CA ALA A 425 6.29 12.52 24.13
C ALA A 425 5.47 13.80 23.90
N PRO A 426 6.09 14.90 23.44
CA PRO A 426 5.38 16.14 23.17
C PRO A 426 4.32 16.00 22.07
N ASP A 427 4.55 15.13 21.10
CA ASP A 427 3.69 14.82 19.98
C ASP A 427 2.54 13.85 20.33
N HIS A 428 2.54 13.28 21.52
CA HIS A 428 1.45 12.49 22.08
C HIS A 428 1.46 12.59 23.61
N PRO A 429 0.91 13.67 24.19
CA PRO A 429 0.98 13.92 25.62
C PRO A 429 0.06 13.04 26.47
N GLN A 430 -0.91 12.36 25.84
CA GLN A 430 -1.86 11.47 26.48
C GLN A 430 -1.40 10.00 26.44
N SER A 431 -2.20 9.10 27.00
CA SER A 431 -1.98 7.65 26.91
C SER A 431 -3.23 6.97 26.36
N GLY A 432 -3.07 5.77 25.82
CA GLY A 432 -4.14 5.07 25.08
C GLY A 432 -4.12 5.40 23.59
N ASN A 433 -5.08 4.86 22.83
CA ASN A 433 -5.26 5.10 21.39
C ASN A 433 -4.05 4.78 20.50
N TYR A 434 -3.09 3.99 20.97
CA TYR A 434 -1.87 3.67 20.20
C TYR A 434 -2.21 2.89 18.92
N GLY A 435 -3.21 1.98 18.97
CA GLY A 435 -3.70 1.27 17.78
C GLY A 435 -4.35 2.21 16.75
N LEU A 436 -5.02 3.28 17.18
CA LEU A 436 -5.53 4.32 16.27
C LEU A 436 -4.37 5.12 15.64
N LEU A 437 -3.37 5.46 16.43
CA LEU A 437 -2.17 6.12 15.91
C LEU A 437 -1.43 5.25 14.89
N ASP A 438 -1.41 3.91 15.08
CA ASP A 438 -0.86 2.98 14.11
C ASP A 438 -1.62 3.04 12.78
N GLN A 439 -2.96 3.10 12.81
CA GLN A 439 -3.80 3.26 11.61
C GLN A 439 -3.52 4.59 10.90
N VAL A 440 -3.39 5.68 11.64
CA VAL A 440 -3.01 7.00 11.10
C VAL A 440 -1.61 6.95 10.47
N ALA A 441 -0.64 6.31 11.14
CA ALA A 441 0.71 6.16 10.61
C ALA A 441 0.76 5.30 9.33
N ALA A 442 -0.05 4.23 9.26
CA ALA A 442 -0.18 3.43 8.05
C ALA A 442 -0.75 4.23 6.87
N LEU A 443 -1.78 5.05 7.11
CA LEU A 443 -2.34 5.96 6.10
C LEU A 443 -1.32 7.03 5.67
N ALA A 444 -0.53 7.57 6.59
CA ALA A 444 0.57 8.49 6.28
C ALA A 444 1.65 7.80 5.43
N TRP A 445 1.97 6.54 5.72
CA TRP A 445 2.86 5.73 4.90
C TRP A 445 2.29 5.51 3.48
N VAL A 446 1.00 5.19 3.37
CA VAL A 446 0.31 5.06 2.07
C VAL A 446 0.44 6.36 1.28
N ARG A 447 0.13 7.51 1.87
CA ARG A 447 0.26 8.81 1.21
C ARG A 447 1.67 9.07 0.69
N ALA A 448 2.69 8.68 1.44
CA ALA A 448 4.09 8.91 1.09
C ALA A 448 4.63 7.93 0.03
N ASN A 449 4.10 6.70 -0.05
CA ASN A 449 4.75 5.61 -0.76
C ASN A 449 3.90 4.97 -1.86
N ILE A 450 2.58 5.14 -1.85
CA ILE A 450 1.71 4.31 -2.69
C ILE A 450 1.88 4.57 -4.19
N ALA A 451 2.41 5.73 -4.56
CA ALA A 451 2.79 6.02 -5.95
C ALA A 451 3.84 5.05 -6.49
N ALA A 452 4.74 4.54 -5.62
CA ALA A 452 5.72 3.50 -5.97
C ALA A 452 5.07 2.18 -6.41
N PHE A 453 3.82 1.99 -6.04
CA PHE A 453 3.01 0.83 -6.39
C PHE A 453 1.96 1.16 -7.48
N GLY A 454 2.06 2.32 -8.11
CA GLY A 454 1.10 2.78 -9.12
C GLY A 454 -0.24 3.25 -8.54
N GLY A 455 -0.32 3.49 -7.23
CA GLY A 455 -1.50 4.05 -6.58
C GLY A 455 -1.49 5.57 -6.58
N ASP A 456 -2.67 6.17 -6.57
CA ASP A 456 -2.87 7.62 -6.47
C ASP A 456 -3.07 8.03 -5.00
N PRO A 457 -2.11 8.75 -4.39
CA PRO A 457 -2.23 9.19 -3.00
C PRO A 457 -3.35 10.23 -2.76
N GLN A 458 -3.97 10.76 -3.83
CA GLN A 458 -5.13 11.64 -3.77
C GLN A 458 -6.46 10.91 -4.00
N ARG A 459 -6.44 9.59 -4.18
CA ARG A 459 -7.62 8.75 -4.36
C ARG A 459 -7.59 7.53 -3.45
N VAL A 460 -7.47 7.80 -2.14
CA VAL A 460 -7.41 6.78 -1.10
C VAL A 460 -8.81 6.62 -0.48
N THR A 461 -9.30 5.38 -0.43
CA THR A 461 -10.51 4.98 0.28
C THR A 461 -10.12 4.10 1.45
N VAL A 462 -10.42 4.54 2.67
CA VAL A 462 -10.30 3.69 3.87
C VAL A 462 -11.58 2.87 4.02
N TYR A 463 -11.42 1.58 4.35
CA TYR A 463 -12.58 0.76 4.63
C TYR A 463 -12.26 -0.38 5.62
N GLY A 464 -13.28 -0.83 6.31
CA GLY A 464 -13.15 -1.92 7.25
C GLY A 464 -14.51 -2.43 7.71
N GLU A 465 -14.46 -3.57 8.35
CA GLU A 465 -15.65 -4.24 8.89
C GLU A 465 -15.54 -4.35 10.41
N SER A 466 -16.69 -4.32 11.09
CA SER A 466 -16.77 -4.45 12.56
C SER A 466 -15.94 -3.37 13.26
N ALA A 467 -14.96 -3.74 14.08
CA ALA A 467 -14.01 -2.80 14.68
C ALA A 467 -13.22 -1.99 13.64
N GLY A 468 -12.95 -2.56 12.44
CA GLY A 468 -12.38 -1.84 11.31
C GLY A 468 -13.33 -0.80 10.74
N GLY A 469 -14.64 -1.10 10.72
CA GLY A 469 -15.69 -0.15 10.38
C GLY A 469 -15.79 0.98 11.41
N VAL A 470 -15.75 0.66 12.71
CA VAL A 470 -15.66 1.66 13.79
C VAL A 470 -14.40 2.52 13.62
N SER A 471 -13.26 1.90 13.33
CA SER A 471 -12.00 2.63 13.03
C SER A 471 -12.17 3.60 11.87
N SER A 472 -12.86 3.19 10.79
CA SER A 472 -13.14 4.07 9.65
C SER A 472 -14.00 5.28 10.05
N CYS A 473 -14.99 5.11 10.95
CA CYS A 473 -15.76 6.22 11.51
C CYS A 473 -14.91 7.15 12.39
N VAL A 474 -14.04 6.58 13.20
CA VAL A 474 -13.13 7.33 14.08
C VAL A 474 -12.12 8.11 13.25
N LEU A 475 -11.59 7.53 12.18
CA LEU A 475 -10.68 8.22 11.25
C LEU A 475 -11.35 9.42 10.55
N LEU A 476 -12.67 9.39 10.31
CA LEU A 476 -13.42 10.57 9.86
C LEU A 476 -13.48 11.67 10.93
N ALA A 477 -13.45 11.31 12.22
CA ALA A 477 -13.61 12.23 13.33
C ALA A 477 -12.28 12.71 13.95
N THR A 478 -11.16 12.04 13.69
CA THR A 478 -9.84 12.43 14.23
C THR A 478 -9.11 13.43 13.36
N PRO A 479 -8.67 14.58 13.90
CA PRO A 479 -7.85 15.55 13.16
C PRO A 479 -6.53 14.96 12.65
N ALA A 480 -5.98 13.95 13.35
CA ALA A 480 -4.72 13.31 13.00
C ALA A 480 -4.77 12.58 11.63
N ALA A 481 -5.96 12.20 11.15
CA ALA A 481 -6.15 11.55 9.85
C ALA A 481 -6.53 12.54 8.73
N SER A 482 -6.59 13.83 9.02
CA SER A 482 -7.01 14.85 8.05
C SER A 482 -6.16 14.82 6.77
N GLY A 483 -6.83 14.71 5.62
CA GLY A 483 -6.19 14.70 4.30
C GLY A 483 -5.44 13.42 3.95
N LEU A 484 -5.47 12.37 4.78
CA LEU A 484 -4.81 11.10 4.47
C LEU A 484 -5.64 10.19 3.56
N PHE A 485 -6.94 10.42 3.47
CA PHE A 485 -7.86 9.69 2.59
C PHE A 485 -8.99 10.59 2.09
N GLN A 486 -9.73 10.16 1.06
CA GLN A 486 -10.74 10.96 0.38
C GLN A 486 -12.13 10.31 0.40
N ARG A 487 -12.26 9.06 0.86
CA ARG A 487 -13.53 8.32 0.97
C ARG A 487 -13.45 7.32 2.10
N ALA A 488 -14.61 6.97 2.66
CA ALA A 488 -14.70 5.92 3.67
C ALA A 488 -15.82 4.92 3.32
N ILE A 489 -15.56 3.63 3.60
CA ILE A 489 -16.56 2.57 3.57
C ILE A 489 -16.61 1.96 4.96
N VAL A 490 -17.80 1.85 5.53
CA VAL A 490 -18.06 1.32 6.85
C VAL A 490 -18.97 0.10 6.74
N GLN A 491 -18.42 -1.07 6.99
CA GLN A 491 -19.14 -2.34 6.97
C GLN A 491 -19.40 -2.79 8.40
N SER A 492 -20.67 -2.91 8.79
CA SER A 492 -21.07 -3.37 10.13
C SER A 492 -20.34 -2.65 11.28
N GLY A 493 -20.07 -1.35 11.08
CA GLY A 493 -19.38 -0.48 12.05
C GLY A 493 -20.36 0.46 12.76
N ASN A 494 -20.36 0.44 14.11
CA ASN A 494 -21.17 1.38 14.89
C ASN A 494 -20.47 2.75 14.97
N CYS A 495 -20.81 3.67 14.08
CA CYS A 495 -20.30 5.05 14.12
C CYS A 495 -20.88 5.89 15.28
N LEU A 496 -21.94 5.41 15.94
CA LEU A 496 -22.52 6.08 17.11
C LEU A 496 -21.95 5.58 18.44
N TRP A 497 -20.97 4.67 18.37
CA TRP A 497 -20.34 4.14 19.58
C TRP A 497 -19.74 5.28 20.43
N ASN A 498 -20.07 5.27 21.71
CA ASN A 498 -19.55 6.23 22.67
C ASN A 498 -18.26 5.72 23.29
N ALA A 499 -17.14 6.32 22.90
CA ALA A 499 -15.87 6.05 23.54
C ALA A 499 -15.88 6.54 24.99
N PRO A 500 -15.36 5.73 25.94
CA PRO A 500 -15.21 6.18 27.33
C PRO A 500 -14.24 7.37 27.41
N SER A 501 -14.33 8.11 28.52
CA SER A 501 -13.36 9.17 28.79
C SER A 501 -11.96 8.61 29.06
N LEU A 502 -10.93 9.44 28.88
CA LEU A 502 -9.55 9.08 29.24
C LEU A 502 -9.44 8.65 30.72
N ASP A 503 -10.17 9.31 31.63
CA ASP A 503 -10.14 8.95 33.05
C ASP A 503 -10.70 7.55 33.31
N ALA A 504 -11.78 7.16 32.64
CA ALA A 504 -12.32 5.80 32.72
C ALA A 504 -11.32 4.76 32.15
N GLY A 505 -10.62 5.11 31.07
CA GLY A 505 -9.55 4.30 30.53
C GLY A 505 -8.36 4.16 31.48
N ILE A 506 -7.99 5.24 32.17
CA ILE A 506 -6.92 5.24 33.18
C ILE A 506 -7.30 4.38 34.39
N GLU A 507 -8.57 4.43 34.86
CA GLU A 507 -9.03 3.55 35.93
C GLU A 507 -8.89 2.06 35.55
N GLN A 508 -9.15 1.72 34.30
CA GLN A 508 -8.86 0.37 33.76
C GLN A 508 -7.38 0.06 33.80
N GLY A 509 -6.53 0.98 33.34
CA GLY A 509 -5.08 0.84 33.36
C GLY A 509 -4.49 0.70 34.76
N ASP A 510 -5.05 1.40 35.74
CA ASP A 510 -4.67 1.29 37.15
C ASP A 510 -5.00 -0.11 37.69
N ARG A 511 -6.16 -0.70 37.34
CA ARG A 511 -6.50 -2.10 37.66
C ARG A 511 -5.51 -3.10 37.05
N VAL A 512 -5.10 -2.88 35.78
CA VAL A 512 -4.07 -3.70 35.12
C VAL A 512 -2.72 -3.57 35.84
N THR A 513 -2.33 -2.35 36.22
CA THR A 513 -1.10 -2.08 36.96
C THR A 513 -1.05 -2.80 38.32
N LEU A 514 -2.19 -2.83 39.00
CA LEU A 514 -2.38 -3.56 40.29
C LEU A 514 -2.25 -5.08 40.05
N ALA A 515 -3.02 -5.62 39.08
CA ALA A 515 -3.04 -7.06 38.82
C ALA A 515 -1.67 -7.57 38.32
N ALA A 516 -0.90 -6.73 37.62
CA ALA A 516 0.45 -7.02 37.17
C ALA A 516 1.51 -6.92 38.28
N GLY A 517 1.14 -6.50 39.51
CA GLY A 517 2.08 -6.30 40.62
C GLY A 517 2.99 -5.09 40.49
N CYS A 518 2.72 -4.18 39.54
CA CYS A 518 3.56 -3.01 39.26
C CYS A 518 3.25 -1.79 40.15
N VAL A 519 2.20 -1.83 40.97
CA VAL A 519 1.73 -0.68 41.75
C VAL A 519 2.77 -0.18 42.78
N THR A 520 3.58 -1.08 43.32
CA THR A 520 4.64 -0.77 44.29
C THR A 520 6.01 -0.57 43.67
N ALA A 521 6.16 -0.73 42.36
CA ALA A 521 7.43 -0.55 41.67
C ALA A 521 7.89 0.93 41.74
N PRO A 522 9.18 1.21 41.96
CA PRO A 522 9.74 2.57 41.97
C PRO A 522 9.49 3.29 40.64
N ASP A 523 9.57 2.58 39.51
CA ASP A 523 9.19 3.03 38.18
C ASP A 523 8.11 2.07 37.63
N ARG A 524 6.85 2.46 37.74
CA ARG A 524 5.70 1.67 37.30
C ARG A 524 5.71 1.47 35.79
N ARG A 525 6.13 2.46 35.04
CA ARG A 525 6.23 2.40 33.59
C ARG A 525 7.28 1.36 33.15
N ALA A 526 8.47 1.40 33.74
CA ALA A 526 9.50 0.40 33.47
C ALA A 526 9.02 -1.02 33.85
N CYS A 527 8.33 -1.16 34.98
CA CYS A 527 7.71 -2.43 35.40
C CYS A 527 6.73 -2.94 34.34
N LEU A 528 5.78 -2.11 33.89
CA LEU A 528 4.80 -2.48 32.87
C LEU A 528 5.45 -2.85 31.54
N ARG A 529 6.46 -2.10 31.09
CA ARG A 529 7.20 -2.38 29.87
C ARG A 529 8.02 -3.67 29.90
N ALA A 530 8.43 -4.09 31.11
CA ALA A 530 9.16 -5.34 31.32
C ALA A 530 8.27 -6.60 31.32
N LEU A 531 6.94 -6.43 31.40
CA LEU A 531 6.02 -7.57 31.37
C LEU A 531 6.12 -8.33 30.04
N SER A 532 6.09 -9.65 30.11
CA SER A 532 5.83 -10.45 28.93
C SER A 532 4.41 -10.17 28.39
N VAL A 533 4.21 -10.39 27.09
CA VAL A 533 2.87 -10.27 26.47
C VAL A 533 1.84 -11.11 27.24
N ALA A 534 2.18 -12.37 27.58
CA ALA A 534 1.29 -13.25 28.32
C ALA A 534 0.93 -12.70 29.72
N ALA A 535 1.89 -12.14 30.45
CA ALA A 535 1.64 -11.52 31.75
C ALA A 535 0.73 -10.28 31.63
N LEU A 536 0.93 -9.47 30.59
CA LEU A 536 0.12 -8.30 30.33
C LEU A 536 -1.35 -8.69 30.03
N PHE A 537 -1.57 -9.71 29.19
CA PHE A 537 -2.91 -10.20 28.88
C PHE A 537 -3.59 -10.83 30.12
N ALA A 538 -2.83 -11.53 30.97
CA ALA A 538 -3.36 -12.12 32.21
C ALA A 538 -3.74 -11.06 33.26
N ALA A 539 -3.08 -9.91 33.26
CA ALA A 539 -3.36 -8.81 34.20
C ALA A 539 -4.60 -7.96 33.79
N GLY A 540 -5.05 -8.08 32.56
CA GLY A 540 -6.15 -7.30 32.02
C GLY A 540 -7.52 -8.00 32.09
N PRO A 541 -8.59 -7.28 31.72
CA PRO A 541 -9.91 -7.91 31.52
C PRO A 541 -9.82 -8.95 30.39
N PRO A 542 -10.78 -9.91 30.35
CA PRO A 542 -10.83 -10.83 29.21
C PRO A 542 -10.91 -10.04 27.92
N VAL A 543 -9.98 -10.32 27.03
CA VAL A 543 -9.74 -9.48 25.82
C VAL A 543 -10.85 -9.67 24.80
N ILE A 544 -11.69 -10.68 24.93
CA ILE A 544 -12.76 -10.97 23.99
C ILE A 544 -14.05 -10.34 24.51
N SER A 545 -14.53 -9.32 23.80
CA SER A 545 -15.91 -8.90 23.90
C SER A 545 -16.81 -10.02 23.40
N THR A 546 -17.42 -10.75 24.28
CA THR A 546 -18.40 -11.79 23.92
C THR A 546 -19.74 -11.20 23.44
N GLY A 547 -19.76 -9.94 22.97
CA GLY A 547 -21.02 -9.25 22.61
C GLY A 547 -21.93 -8.95 23.80
N ALA A 548 -21.68 -9.57 24.95
CA ALA A 548 -22.51 -9.46 26.15
C ALA A 548 -22.14 -8.25 27.00
N SER A 549 -20.90 -7.75 26.97
CA SER A 549 -20.48 -6.58 27.74
C SER A 549 -19.96 -5.47 26.89
N THR A 550 -20.50 -4.28 27.08
CA THR A 550 -19.99 -3.01 26.56
C THR A 550 -19.75 -2.04 27.73
N ALA A 551 -19.72 -2.54 28.96
CA ALA A 551 -19.48 -1.67 30.12
C ALA A 551 -18.07 -1.06 30.00
N PRO A 552 -17.93 0.25 30.23
CA PRO A 552 -16.63 0.90 30.26
C PRO A 552 -15.68 0.18 31.21
N GLY A 553 -14.49 -0.19 30.73
CA GLY A 553 -13.49 -0.87 31.53
C GLY A 553 -13.53 -2.41 31.53
N GLU A 554 -14.47 -3.04 30.82
CA GLU A 554 -14.50 -4.49 30.63
C GLU A 554 -13.81 -4.99 29.37
N VAL A 555 -13.54 -4.08 28.42
CA VAL A 555 -12.83 -4.38 27.18
C VAL A 555 -11.82 -3.26 26.85
N TYR A 556 -10.75 -3.61 26.17
CA TYR A 556 -9.84 -2.60 25.64
C TYR A 556 -10.43 -1.93 24.41
N GLY A 557 -10.31 -0.61 24.33
CA GLY A 557 -10.81 0.15 23.19
C GLY A 557 -10.31 1.58 23.19
N LEU A 558 -10.84 2.35 22.25
CA LEU A 558 -10.55 3.77 22.11
C LEU A 558 -11.09 4.56 23.33
N VAL A 559 -10.39 5.64 23.65
CA VAL A 559 -10.81 6.60 24.70
C VAL A 559 -10.87 8.01 24.11
N VAL A 560 -11.82 8.83 24.56
CA VAL A 560 -11.83 10.25 24.28
C VAL A 560 -10.73 10.90 25.13
N ASP A 561 -9.61 11.21 24.48
CA ASP A 561 -8.41 11.73 25.15
C ASP A 561 -8.21 13.25 24.95
N GLY A 562 -9.10 13.90 24.18
CA GLY A 562 -9.05 15.32 23.87
C GLY A 562 -7.90 15.71 22.92
N TYR A 563 -7.14 14.75 22.40
CA TYR A 563 -5.99 14.97 21.55
C TYR A 563 -6.05 14.17 20.22
N VAL A 564 -5.90 12.85 20.27
CA VAL A 564 -6.03 11.99 19.07
C VAL A 564 -7.50 11.79 18.75
N LEU A 565 -8.32 11.54 19.75
CA LEU A 565 -9.78 11.44 19.65
C LEU A 565 -10.42 12.51 20.53
N PRO A 566 -10.69 13.72 20.01
CA PRO A 566 -11.27 14.82 20.78
C PRO A 566 -12.68 14.54 21.30
N GLU A 567 -13.44 13.76 20.54
CA GLU A 567 -14.82 13.36 20.86
C GLU A 567 -15.17 12.04 20.17
N SER A 568 -16.24 11.38 20.62
CA SER A 568 -16.75 10.18 19.96
C SER A 568 -17.23 10.47 18.52
N PRO A 569 -17.14 9.50 17.60
CA PRO A 569 -17.44 9.74 16.17
C PRO A 569 -18.89 10.16 15.91
N GLY A 570 -19.87 9.64 16.67
CA GLY A 570 -21.28 10.01 16.51
C GLY A 570 -21.54 11.50 16.71
N PRO A 571 -21.19 12.11 17.85
CA PRO A 571 -21.25 13.56 18.07
C PRO A 571 -20.47 14.37 17.02
N ALA A 572 -19.30 13.91 16.59
CA ALA A 572 -18.50 14.57 15.55
C ALA A 572 -19.25 14.60 14.20
N ILE A 573 -19.83 13.47 13.78
CA ILE A 573 -20.62 13.35 12.55
C ILE A 573 -21.87 14.24 12.62
N ALA A 574 -22.67 14.10 13.67
CA ALA A 574 -23.89 14.87 13.86
C ALA A 574 -23.62 16.37 13.98
N GLY A 575 -22.49 16.76 14.60
CA GLY A 575 -22.04 18.15 14.74
C GLY A 575 -21.36 18.75 13.51
N GLY A 576 -21.08 17.97 12.45
CA GLY A 576 -20.38 18.43 11.26
C GLY A 576 -18.88 18.69 11.49
N ARG A 577 -18.29 18.06 12.51
CA ARG A 577 -16.84 18.14 12.80
C ARG A 577 -16.06 16.97 12.22
N ALA A 578 -16.75 15.88 11.82
CA ALA A 578 -16.16 14.83 11.04
C ALA A 578 -15.77 15.32 9.62
N ALA A 579 -14.78 14.71 9.03
CA ALA A 579 -14.32 15.05 7.67
C ALA A 579 -15.48 14.94 6.66
N PRO A 580 -15.71 15.95 5.80
CA PRO A 580 -16.84 16.01 4.87
C PRO A 580 -16.59 15.16 3.62
N LEU A 581 -16.29 13.88 3.80
CA LEU A 581 -15.92 12.95 2.74
C LEU A 581 -17.11 12.06 2.34
N PRO A 582 -17.15 11.57 1.09
CA PRO A 582 -18.11 10.55 0.69
C PRO A 582 -18.05 9.32 1.59
N LEU A 583 -19.22 8.78 1.96
CA LEU A 583 -19.38 7.65 2.85
C LEU A 583 -20.28 6.58 2.23
N LEU A 584 -19.80 5.34 2.19
CA LEU A 584 -20.61 4.16 1.94
C LEU A 584 -20.72 3.40 3.26
N ILE A 585 -21.95 3.15 3.76
CA ILE A 585 -22.16 2.55 5.05
C ILE A 585 -23.27 1.51 4.99
N GLY A 586 -23.07 0.36 5.59
CA GLY A 586 -24.11 -0.68 5.65
C GLY A 586 -23.83 -1.74 6.68
N VAL A 587 -24.75 -2.70 6.74
CA VAL A 587 -24.81 -3.76 7.75
C VAL A 587 -25.28 -5.06 7.10
N ASN A 588 -25.05 -6.17 7.81
CA ASN A 588 -25.72 -7.44 7.57
C ASN A 588 -26.98 -7.50 8.44
N ASP A 589 -28.01 -8.23 8.00
CA ASP A 589 -29.31 -8.23 8.67
C ASP A 589 -29.26 -8.91 10.05
N ASP A 590 -28.47 -9.98 10.20
CA ASP A 590 -28.41 -10.85 11.37
C ASP A 590 -27.03 -10.85 12.06
N GLU A 591 -26.53 -9.68 12.41
CA GLU A 591 -25.18 -9.46 12.95
C GLU A 591 -24.86 -10.32 14.20
N HIS A 592 -25.83 -10.45 15.13
CA HIS A 592 -25.63 -11.17 16.38
C HIS A 592 -25.77 -12.70 16.27
N ALA A 593 -26.09 -13.23 15.10
CA ALA A 593 -26.08 -14.68 14.90
C ALA A 593 -24.70 -15.32 15.18
N THR A 594 -23.60 -14.57 14.96
CA THR A 594 -22.22 -15.00 15.27
C THR A 594 -21.55 -14.26 16.41
N LEU A 595 -22.06 -13.10 16.82
CA LEU A 595 -21.44 -12.28 17.87
C LEU A 595 -21.81 -12.70 19.29
N ALA A 596 -22.95 -13.37 19.49
CA ALA A 596 -23.39 -13.84 20.80
C ALA A 596 -23.18 -15.37 20.91
N PRO A 597 -22.38 -15.87 21.88
CA PRO A 597 -22.29 -17.30 22.11
C PRO A 597 -23.66 -17.87 22.42
N ALA A 598 -24.03 -19.00 21.83
CA ALA A 598 -25.34 -19.63 22.00
C ALA A 598 -25.71 -19.86 23.50
N ALA A 599 -24.71 -20.18 24.33
CA ALA A 599 -24.89 -20.35 25.79
C ALA A 599 -25.24 -19.07 26.54
N SER A 600 -25.01 -17.88 25.94
CA SER A 600 -25.35 -16.57 26.55
C SER A 600 -26.71 -16.04 26.09
N LEU A 601 -27.36 -16.71 25.14
CA LEU A 601 -28.66 -16.30 24.64
C LEU A 601 -29.79 -16.78 25.53
N PRO A 602 -30.86 -15.99 25.73
CA PRO A 602 -32.00 -16.38 26.59
C PRO A 602 -32.79 -17.53 25.97
N ALA A 603 -32.91 -18.63 26.70
CA ALA A 603 -33.64 -19.82 26.24
C ALA A 603 -35.17 -19.74 26.54
N THR A 604 -35.61 -18.83 27.43
CA THR A 604 -37.02 -18.67 27.83
C THR A 604 -37.47 -17.22 27.76
N ALA A 605 -38.77 -16.99 27.64
CA ALA A 605 -39.35 -15.64 27.62
C ALA A 605 -39.00 -14.84 28.89
N ALA A 606 -39.05 -15.49 30.06
CA ALA A 606 -38.67 -14.84 31.32
C ALA A 606 -37.17 -14.49 31.36
N GLY A 607 -36.30 -15.40 30.86
CA GLY A 607 -34.88 -15.13 30.71
C GLY A 607 -34.59 -13.98 29.75
N TYR A 608 -35.33 -13.92 28.66
CA TYR A 608 -35.26 -12.80 27.70
C TYR A 608 -35.62 -11.46 28.36
N GLU A 609 -36.76 -11.38 29.05
CA GLU A 609 -37.15 -10.14 29.74
C GLU A 609 -36.12 -9.71 30.79
N ALA A 610 -35.61 -10.67 31.56
CA ALA A 610 -34.56 -10.39 32.56
C ALA A 610 -33.27 -9.85 31.89
N ALA A 611 -32.80 -10.48 30.79
CA ALA A 611 -31.64 -10.04 30.04
C ALA A 611 -31.82 -8.64 29.46
N VAL A 612 -32.98 -8.36 28.86
CA VAL A 612 -33.29 -7.03 28.28
C VAL A 612 -33.34 -5.97 29.38
N ARG A 613 -34.04 -6.24 30.48
CA ARG A 613 -34.15 -5.28 31.62
C ARG A 613 -32.78 -5.03 32.27
N SER A 614 -31.97 -6.06 32.43
CA SER A 614 -30.60 -5.92 32.92
C SER A 614 -29.75 -5.04 32.04
N ARG A 615 -29.82 -5.23 30.71
CA ARG A 615 -29.00 -4.53 29.74
C ARG A 615 -29.42 -3.08 29.53
N PHE A 616 -30.73 -2.83 29.41
CA PHE A 616 -31.28 -1.54 29.04
C PHE A 616 -31.86 -0.74 30.21
N GLY A 617 -31.79 -1.27 31.43
CA GLY A 617 -32.16 -0.56 32.65
C GLY A 617 -33.58 0.05 32.60
N LEU A 618 -33.64 1.36 32.74
CA LEU A 618 -34.93 2.11 32.82
C LEU A 618 -35.83 1.93 31.61
N ILE A 619 -35.26 1.77 30.41
CA ILE A 619 -36.03 1.58 29.19
C ILE A 619 -36.29 0.11 28.85
N GLY A 620 -35.77 -0.84 29.64
CA GLY A 620 -35.89 -2.27 29.37
C GLY A 620 -37.33 -2.75 29.17
N GLY A 621 -38.30 -2.14 29.88
CA GLY A 621 -39.72 -2.44 29.67
C GLY A 621 -40.25 -2.02 28.30
N GLU A 622 -39.84 -0.88 27.81
CA GLU A 622 -40.23 -0.41 26.48
C GLU A 622 -39.54 -1.24 25.35
N VAL A 623 -38.30 -1.67 25.60
CA VAL A 623 -37.60 -2.57 24.67
C VAL A 623 -38.31 -3.92 24.57
N VAL A 624 -38.69 -4.54 25.71
CA VAL A 624 -39.49 -5.78 25.71
C VAL A 624 -40.82 -5.61 24.96
N ALA A 625 -41.49 -4.48 25.16
CA ALA A 625 -42.75 -4.19 24.48
C ALA A 625 -42.56 -4.01 22.96
N ARG A 626 -41.41 -3.48 22.53
CA ARG A 626 -41.07 -3.28 21.13
C ARG A 626 -40.66 -4.57 20.42
N TYR A 627 -39.94 -5.46 21.12
CA TYR A 627 -39.48 -6.77 20.66
C TYR A 627 -40.06 -7.88 21.54
N PRO A 628 -41.38 -8.14 21.50
CA PRO A 628 -41.99 -9.16 22.35
C PRO A 628 -41.52 -10.56 21.93
N ALA A 629 -40.97 -11.34 22.87
CA ALA A 629 -40.44 -12.68 22.59
C ALA A 629 -41.44 -13.60 21.88
N ALA A 630 -42.76 -13.40 22.11
CA ALA A 630 -43.85 -14.17 21.49
C ALA A 630 -44.00 -13.89 19.97
N ALA A 631 -43.42 -12.81 19.46
CA ALA A 631 -43.43 -12.50 18.01
C ALA A 631 -42.32 -13.21 17.23
N TYR A 632 -41.42 -13.92 17.91
CA TYR A 632 -40.26 -14.58 17.31
C TYR A 632 -40.33 -16.10 17.51
N PRO A 633 -39.72 -16.90 16.64
CA PRO A 633 -39.63 -18.35 16.79
C PRO A 633 -39.01 -18.80 18.10
N THR A 634 -38.03 -18.05 18.61
CA THR A 634 -37.36 -18.28 19.90
C THR A 634 -37.06 -16.97 20.62
N PRO A 635 -36.99 -16.98 21.97
CA PRO A 635 -36.53 -15.81 22.74
C PRO A 635 -35.13 -15.39 22.43
N ALA A 636 -34.28 -16.31 21.99
CA ALA A 636 -32.91 -16.04 21.51
C ALA A 636 -32.90 -15.14 20.26
N LEU A 637 -33.75 -15.47 19.27
CA LEU A 637 -33.89 -14.66 18.05
C LEU A 637 -34.42 -13.25 18.35
N ALA A 638 -35.41 -13.13 19.24
CA ALA A 638 -35.89 -11.81 19.69
C ALA A 638 -34.75 -10.96 20.30
N TYR A 639 -33.85 -11.62 21.05
CA TYR A 639 -32.73 -10.93 21.67
C TYR A 639 -31.65 -10.55 20.65
N GLN A 640 -31.38 -11.39 19.67
CA GLN A 640 -30.45 -11.10 18.59
C GLN A 640 -30.97 -9.94 17.74
N ASP A 641 -32.21 -9.99 17.25
CA ASP A 641 -32.81 -8.96 16.40
C ASP A 641 -32.82 -7.57 17.04
N LEU A 642 -33.18 -7.52 18.37
CA LEU A 642 -33.11 -6.23 19.08
C LEU A 642 -31.67 -5.69 19.20
N LEU A 643 -30.68 -6.57 19.34
CA LEU A 643 -29.26 -6.14 19.39
C LEU A 643 -28.74 -5.72 18.04
N ASP A 644 -29.19 -6.37 16.96
CA ASP A 644 -28.86 -6.01 15.59
C ASP A 644 -29.35 -4.60 15.28
N ASP A 645 -30.61 -4.32 15.58
CA ASP A 645 -31.16 -2.97 15.42
C ASP A 645 -30.44 -1.95 16.30
N ALA A 646 -30.26 -2.27 17.59
CA ALA A 646 -29.68 -1.34 18.55
C ALA A 646 -28.21 -0.97 18.20
N ARG A 647 -27.39 -1.97 17.85
CA ARG A 647 -25.93 -1.77 17.73
C ARG A 647 -25.44 -1.52 16.31
N PHE A 648 -26.14 -2.03 15.29
CA PHE A 648 -25.68 -2.00 13.91
C PHE A 648 -26.65 -1.24 13.01
N THR A 649 -27.82 -1.78 12.75
CA THR A 649 -28.73 -1.28 11.71
C THR A 649 -29.15 0.17 11.96
N CYS A 650 -29.68 0.48 13.14
CA CYS A 650 -30.17 1.84 13.43
C CYS A 650 -29.03 2.82 13.66
N ALA A 651 -27.90 2.35 14.19
CA ALA A 651 -26.70 3.16 14.33
C ALA A 651 -26.11 3.55 12.97
N ALA A 652 -25.96 2.61 12.03
CA ALA A 652 -25.46 2.87 10.68
C ALA A 652 -26.39 3.82 9.90
N ARG A 653 -27.72 3.56 9.98
CA ARG A 653 -28.74 4.42 9.34
C ARG A 653 -28.68 5.85 9.86
N ARG A 654 -28.60 6.03 11.17
CA ARG A 654 -28.54 7.36 11.78
C ARG A 654 -27.25 8.07 11.45
N ALA A 655 -26.10 7.42 11.58
CA ALA A 655 -24.81 8.01 11.24
C ALA A 655 -24.77 8.46 9.77
N GLY A 656 -25.26 7.62 8.85
CA GLY A 656 -25.37 7.99 7.44
C GLY A 656 -26.32 9.16 7.20
N ALA A 657 -27.48 9.20 7.87
CA ALA A 657 -28.42 10.31 7.78
C ALA A 657 -27.82 11.63 8.32
N ASP A 658 -27.18 11.57 9.48
CA ASP A 658 -26.52 12.73 10.10
C ASP A 658 -25.39 13.27 9.20
N HIS A 659 -24.62 12.39 8.59
CA HIS A 659 -23.56 12.77 7.65
C HIS A 659 -24.13 13.38 6.35
N ALA A 660 -25.19 12.79 5.80
CA ALA A 660 -25.88 13.32 4.62
C ALA A 660 -26.55 14.69 4.89
N ALA A 661 -27.08 14.90 6.11
CA ALA A 661 -27.65 16.19 6.50
C ALA A 661 -26.64 17.33 6.51
N ARG A 662 -25.34 17.03 6.51
CA ARG A 662 -24.25 18.00 6.34
C ARG A 662 -23.86 18.26 4.88
N GLY A 663 -24.63 17.70 3.93
CA GLY A 663 -24.40 17.86 2.48
C GLY A 663 -23.44 16.86 1.88
N ASN A 664 -22.96 15.88 2.64
CA ASN A 664 -22.03 14.87 2.19
C ASN A 664 -22.72 13.79 1.33
N ALA A 665 -21.98 13.21 0.39
CA ALA A 665 -22.46 12.07 -0.38
C ALA A 665 -22.45 10.81 0.49
N VAL A 666 -23.63 10.21 0.71
CA VAL A 666 -23.77 8.98 1.49
C VAL A 666 -24.52 7.94 0.66
N TYR A 667 -24.06 6.69 0.74
CA TYR A 667 -24.74 5.52 0.16
C TYR A 667 -24.94 4.50 1.26
N GLN A 668 -26.15 3.93 1.37
CA GLN A 668 -26.49 2.94 2.37
C GLN A 668 -26.82 1.59 1.76
N TYR A 669 -26.40 0.49 2.41
CA TYR A 669 -26.81 -0.86 2.03
C TYR A 669 -27.23 -1.69 3.25
N VAL A 670 -27.97 -2.75 2.95
CA VAL A 670 -28.22 -3.87 3.87
C VAL A 670 -27.97 -5.17 3.10
N LEU A 671 -27.19 -6.08 3.69
CA LEU A 671 -26.98 -7.43 3.16
C LEU A 671 -28.01 -8.35 3.82
N THR A 672 -28.84 -9.02 3.01
CA THR A 672 -29.86 -9.98 3.43
C THR A 672 -29.60 -11.37 2.86
N GLU A 673 -28.36 -11.64 2.43
CA GLU A 673 -27.96 -12.93 1.85
C GLU A 673 -27.92 -14.01 2.89
N ILE A 674 -28.43 -15.20 2.54
CA ILE A 674 -28.36 -16.41 3.35
C ILE A 674 -27.62 -17.47 2.55
N LEU A 675 -26.49 -17.93 3.09
CA LEU A 675 -25.71 -18.95 2.41
C LEU A 675 -26.37 -20.33 2.52
N PRO A 676 -26.49 -21.07 1.41
CA PRO A 676 -27.18 -22.37 1.41
C PRO A 676 -26.38 -23.51 2.04
N ASP A 677 -25.16 -23.27 2.51
CA ASP A 677 -24.34 -24.27 3.18
C ASP A 677 -25.01 -24.70 4.48
N ALA A 678 -25.14 -26.01 4.70
CA ALA A 678 -25.86 -26.57 5.85
C ALA A 678 -25.31 -26.14 7.22
N GLY A 679 -24.02 -25.75 7.28
CA GLY A 679 -23.40 -25.20 8.50
C GLY A 679 -23.62 -23.70 8.70
N LEU A 680 -23.99 -22.98 7.66
CA LEU A 680 -24.09 -21.51 7.66
C LEU A 680 -25.54 -21.01 7.54
N VAL A 681 -26.45 -21.79 6.95
CA VAL A 681 -27.83 -21.39 6.72
C VAL A 681 -28.57 -20.96 8.02
N ALA A 682 -28.24 -21.58 9.14
CA ALA A 682 -28.82 -21.23 10.44
C ALA A 682 -28.28 -19.93 11.05
N LEU A 683 -27.25 -19.35 10.43
CA LEU A 683 -26.66 -18.07 10.85
C LEU A 683 -27.28 -16.88 10.09
N GLU A 684 -28.12 -17.17 9.09
CA GLU A 684 -28.77 -16.18 8.24
C GLU A 684 -27.75 -15.18 7.65
N SER A 685 -27.99 -13.89 7.65
CA SER A 685 -27.06 -12.85 7.14
C SER A 685 -26.12 -12.36 8.26
N PHE A 686 -25.28 -13.25 8.74
CA PHE A 686 -24.45 -13.09 9.92
C PHE A 686 -23.33 -12.04 9.80
N HIS A 687 -22.77 -11.62 10.94
CA HIS A 687 -21.66 -10.66 11.03
C HIS A 687 -20.46 -11.08 10.19
N ALA A 688 -19.94 -10.14 9.39
CA ALA A 688 -18.84 -10.32 8.41
C ALA A 688 -19.14 -11.29 7.25
N LEU A 689 -20.41 -11.60 6.94
CA LEU A 689 -20.79 -12.31 5.73
C LEU A 689 -20.38 -11.51 4.47
N ASP A 690 -20.51 -10.19 4.50
CA ASP A 690 -20.07 -9.29 3.44
C ASP A 690 -18.55 -9.38 3.18
N VAL A 691 -17.74 -9.59 4.21
CA VAL A 691 -16.29 -9.84 4.07
C VAL A 691 -16.05 -11.17 3.36
N LEU A 692 -16.79 -12.22 3.72
CA LEU A 692 -16.67 -13.52 3.04
C LEU A 692 -17.10 -13.44 1.57
N LEU A 693 -18.12 -12.64 1.25
CA LEU A 693 -18.53 -12.39 -0.15
C LEU A 693 -17.44 -11.61 -0.90
N LEU A 694 -16.83 -10.61 -0.27
CA LEU A 694 -15.81 -9.78 -0.93
C LEU A 694 -14.49 -10.52 -1.16
N PHE A 695 -14.05 -11.36 -0.21
CA PHE A 695 -12.71 -11.96 -0.21
C PHE A 695 -12.71 -13.50 -0.21
N GLY A 696 -13.73 -14.13 0.37
CA GLY A 696 -13.71 -15.56 0.65
C GLY A 696 -13.94 -16.46 -0.57
N PRO A 697 -12.97 -17.23 -1.04
CA PRO A 697 -13.12 -18.07 -2.22
C PRO A 697 -14.14 -19.23 -2.04
N ARG A 698 -14.40 -19.68 -0.81
CA ARG A 698 -15.37 -20.74 -0.53
C ARG A 698 -16.81 -20.30 -0.69
N VAL A 699 -17.14 -19.09 -0.23
CA VAL A 699 -18.49 -18.52 -0.35
C VAL A 699 -18.82 -18.24 -1.82
N GLN A 700 -17.81 -17.94 -2.62
CA GLN A 700 -17.96 -17.71 -4.06
C GLN A 700 -18.02 -19.02 -4.89
N ALA A 701 -18.08 -20.20 -4.24
CA ALA A 701 -18.10 -21.48 -4.95
C ALA A 701 -19.40 -21.69 -5.74
N GLN A 702 -20.54 -21.19 -5.23
CA GLN A 702 -21.83 -21.30 -5.92
C GLN A 702 -22.06 -20.10 -6.84
N ALA A 703 -22.86 -20.30 -7.89
CA ALA A 703 -23.04 -19.30 -8.94
C ALA A 703 -23.76 -18.03 -8.50
N PRO A 704 -24.86 -18.10 -7.69
CA PRO A 704 -25.56 -16.89 -7.23
C PRO A 704 -24.68 -16.02 -6.34
N GLU A 705 -24.04 -16.59 -5.32
CA GLU A 705 -23.18 -15.88 -4.36
C GLU A 705 -21.95 -15.29 -5.07
N ARG A 706 -21.39 -15.99 -6.05
CA ARG A 706 -20.29 -15.48 -6.87
C ARG A 706 -20.74 -14.26 -7.70
N ALA A 707 -21.95 -14.26 -8.21
CA ALA A 707 -22.51 -13.13 -8.94
C ALA A 707 -22.72 -11.92 -8.02
N LEU A 708 -23.27 -12.14 -6.82
CA LEU A 708 -23.44 -11.11 -5.78
C LEU A 708 -22.08 -10.54 -5.34
N ALA A 709 -21.12 -11.40 -5.02
CA ALA A 709 -19.74 -11.03 -4.66
C ALA A 709 -19.10 -10.13 -5.73
N ALA A 710 -19.22 -10.53 -7.01
CA ALA A 710 -18.70 -9.76 -8.13
C ALA A 710 -19.35 -8.38 -8.26
N ARG A 711 -20.66 -8.25 -8.01
CA ARG A 711 -21.40 -6.98 -8.00
C ARG A 711 -20.94 -6.09 -6.85
N MET A 712 -20.85 -6.64 -5.64
CA MET A 712 -20.34 -5.91 -4.47
C MET A 712 -18.93 -5.38 -4.71
N GLN A 713 -18.01 -6.25 -5.19
CA GLN A 713 -16.64 -5.85 -5.51
C GLN A 713 -16.59 -4.70 -6.52
N ARG A 714 -17.41 -4.75 -7.59
CA ARG A 714 -17.48 -3.65 -8.58
C ARG A 714 -18.05 -2.37 -7.98
N ALA A 715 -19.07 -2.46 -7.16
CA ALA A 715 -19.67 -1.29 -6.51
C ALA A 715 -18.67 -0.59 -5.55
N TRP A 716 -17.90 -1.36 -4.77
CA TRP A 716 -16.83 -0.81 -3.93
C TRP A 716 -15.72 -0.18 -4.76
N VAL A 717 -15.36 -0.79 -5.87
CA VAL A 717 -14.39 -0.24 -6.83
C VAL A 717 -14.91 1.04 -7.48
N ASP A 718 -16.15 1.10 -7.94
CA ASP A 718 -16.76 2.32 -8.48
C ASP A 718 -16.67 3.47 -7.46
N PHE A 719 -17.01 3.18 -6.20
CA PHE A 719 -16.91 4.17 -5.14
C PHE A 719 -15.45 4.64 -4.91
N ALA A 720 -14.48 3.73 -4.93
CA ALA A 720 -13.05 4.07 -4.83
C ALA A 720 -12.58 4.95 -6.00
N TYR A 721 -13.10 4.73 -7.21
CA TYR A 721 -12.89 5.60 -8.38
C TYR A 721 -13.57 6.96 -8.28
N GLY A 722 -14.46 7.17 -7.30
CA GLY A 722 -15.27 8.39 -7.17
C GLY A 722 -16.51 8.43 -8.07
N ARG A 723 -16.90 7.28 -8.57
CA ARG A 723 -18.16 7.07 -9.30
C ARG A 723 -19.29 6.77 -8.31
N GLU A 724 -20.53 6.80 -8.79
CA GLU A 724 -21.65 6.25 -8.02
C GLU A 724 -21.45 4.73 -7.90
N PRO A 725 -21.56 4.15 -6.67
CA PRO A 725 -21.39 2.71 -6.50
C PRO A 725 -22.42 1.93 -7.31
N GLY A 726 -21.99 0.85 -7.98
CA GLY A 726 -22.83 0.06 -8.85
C GLY A 726 -23.06 0.62 -10.27
N SER A 727 -22.49 1.78 -10.60
CA SER A 727 -22.62 2.38 -11.93
C SER A 727 -22.06 1.50 -13.05
N SER A 728 -21.03 0.70 -12.77
CA SER A 728 -20.47 -0.28 -13.72
C SER A 728 -21.43 -1.44 -14.06
N ASP A 729 -22.39 -1.72 -13.19
CA ASP A 729 -23.41 -2.78 -13.38
C ASP A 729 -24.79 -2.22 -13.71
N ALA A 730 -24.91 -0.92 -13.97
CA ALA A 730 -26.18 -0.22 -14.13
C ALA A 730 -27.15 -0.42 -12.94
N ILE A 731 -26.61 -0.62 -11.72
CA ILE A 731 -27.40 -0.70 -10.50
C ILE A 731 -27.75 0.72 -10.08
N ALA A 732 -29.04 1.00 -9.94
CA ALA A 732 -29.51 2.26 -9.40
C ALA A 732 -29.27 2.29 -7.88
N TRP A 733 -28.19 2.93 -7.46
CA TRP A 733 -27.87 3.14 -6.05
C TRP A 733 -27.78 4.65 -5.76
N PRO A 734 -28.93 5.30 -5.46
CA PRO A 734 -28.95 6.74 -5.26
C PRO A 734 -28.23 7.13 -3.97
N ARG A 735 -27.75 8.37 -3.94
CA ARG A 735 -27.30 9.00 -2.69
C ARG A 735 -28.44 9.00 -1.70
N TYR A 736 -28.13 8.68 -0.44
CA TYR A 736 -29.10 8.74 0.64
C TYR A 736 -29.68 10.15 0.77
N ARG A 737 -30.99 10.21 0.90
CA ARG A 737 -31.75 11.45 1.11
C ARG A 737 -32.74 11.24 2.28
N ALA A 738 -32.82 12.24 3.15
CA ALA A 738 -33.68 12.17 4.33
C ALA A 738 -35.17 12.04 4.00
N ASP A 739 -35.62 12.50 2.81
CA ASP A 739 -36.98 12.37 2.31
C ASP A 739 -37.27 11.02 1.67
N ALA A 740 -36.27 10.36 1.06
CA ALA A 740 -36.42 9.05 0.42
C ALA A 740 -36.01 7.88 1.34
N ARG A 741 -34.98 8.04 2.16
CA ARG A 741 -34.44 7.05 3.12
C ARG A 741 -34.15 5.68 2.52
N GLN A 742 -33.66 5.67 1.29
CA GLN A 742 -33.40 4.45 0.53
C GLN A 742 -32.05 3.85 0.86
N ALA A 743 -32.00 2.52 0.95
CA ALA A 743 -30.78 1.73 1.00
C ALA A 743 -30.80 0.71 -0.16
N LEU A 744 -29.62 0.21 -0.54
CA LEU A 744 -29.51 -0.91 -1.47
C LEU A 744 -29.58 -2.22 -0.69
N GLU A 745 -30.55 -3.07 -1.00
CA GLU A 745 -30.59 -4.46 -0.55
C GLU A 745 -29.64 -5.28 -1.43
N LEU A 746 -28.75 -6.03 -0.78
CA LEU A 746 -27.79 -6.93 -1.41
C LEU A 746 -28.18 -8.37 -1.07
N ASN A 747 -28.64 -9.09 -2.08
CA ASN A 747 -29.03 -10.49 -1.98
C ASN A 747 -28.83 -11.16 -3.35
N SER A 748 -28.43 -12.43 -3.39
CA SER A 748 -28.17 -13.16 -4.63
C SER A 748 -29.43 -13.34 -5.49
N ALA A 749 -30.60 -13.45 -4.86
CA ALA A 749 -31.89 -13.52 -5.57
C ALA A 749 -32.37 -12.15 -6.08
N ARG A 750 -31.96 -11.07 -5.41
CA ARG A 750 -32.40 -9.71 -5.75
C ARG A 750 -31.39 -8.66 -5.29
N VAL A 751 -30.97 -7.77 -6.17
CA VAL A 751 -30.32 -6.52 -5.81
C VAL A 751 -31.25 -5.38 -6.18
N GLY A 752 -31.65 -4.56 -5.21
CA GLY A 752 -32.64 -3.51 -5.43
C GLY A 752 -32.75 -2.53 -4.28
N LEU A 753 -33.51 -1.44 -4.51
CA LEU A 753 -33.74 -0.46 -3.47
C LEU A 753 -34.76 -0.97 -2.46
N ILE A 754 -34.51 -0.68 -1.19
CA ILE A 754 -35.43 -0.87 -0.08
C ILE A 754 -35.67 0.47 0.59
N ASP A 755 -36.97 0.78 0.81
CA ASP A 755 -37.39 2.05 1.40
C ASP A 755 -37.45 1.95 2.92
N ASP A 756 -36.79 2.88 3.60
CA ASP A 756 -36.85 3.12 5.04
C ASP A 756 -36.79 1.83 5.90
N TYR A 757 -35.78 0.97 5.54
CA TYR A 757 -35.55 -0.33 6.18
C TYR A 757 -35.57 -0.23 7.71
N ARG A 758 -36.30 -1.11 8.42
CA ARG A 758 -36.44 -1.13 9.89
C ARG A 758 -36.95 0.19 10.49
N ARG A 759 -37.80 0.93 9.74
CA ARG A 759 -38.25 2.29 10.06
C ARG A 759 -38.72 2.46 11.51
N GLU A 760 -39.65 1.64 11.93
CA GLU A 760 -40.30 1.81 13.24
C GLU A 760 -39.37 1.43 14.40
N TYR A 761 -38.49 0.43 14.18
CA TYR A 761 -37.50 0.03 15.16
C TYR A 761 -36.45 1.11 15.31
N CYS A 762 -35.96 1.66 14.22
CA CYS A 762 -34.98 2.74 14.30
C CYS A 762 -35.59 4.07 14.78
N ALA A 763 -36.86 4.34 14.53
CA ALA A 763 -37.54 5.47 15.17
C ALA A 763 -37.64 5.31 16.70
N PHE A 764 -37.78 4.07 17.19
CA PHE A 764 -37.69 3.76 18.61
C PHE A 764 -36.30 4.05 19.16
N TRP A 765 -35.23 3.47 18.58
CA TRP A 765 -33.87 3.62 19.09
C TRP A 765 -33.35 5.06 18.99
N ASN A 766 -33.77 5.82 18.00
CA ASN A 766 -33.38 7.23 17.84
C ASN A 766 -33.86 8.17 18.93
N ARG A 767 -34.83 7.73 19.77
CA ARG A 767 -35.30 8.49 20.95
C ARG A 767 -34.31 8.43 22.11
N TYR A 768 -33.44 7.42 22.12
CA TYR A 768 -32.47 7.19 23.18
C TYR A 768 -31.06 7.46 22.70
N ALA A 769 -30.30 8.21 23.47
CA ALA A 769 -28.86 8.43 23.21
C ALA A 769 -28.04 7.19 23.64
N ILE A 770 -28.62 6.00 23.44
CA ILE A 770 -28.03 4.74 23.88
C ILE A 770 -27.37 4.13 22.66
N LEU A 771 -26.10 4.06 22.68
CA LEU A 771 -25.40 3.01 21.95
C LEU A 771 -23.91 3.21 22.09
#